data_59ad4d1805ad1626c41868d8c2ca4a48
#
_entry.id   59ad4d1805ad1626c41868d8c2ca4a48
#
_cell.length_a   1.000
_cell.length_b   1.000
_cell.length_c   1.000
_cell.angle_alpha   90.00
_cell.angle_beta   90.00
_cell.angle_gamma   90.00
#
_symmetry.space_group_name_H-M   'P 1'
#
loop_
_entity.id
_entity.type
_entity.pdbx_description
1 polymer ?
#
loop_
_entity_poly.entity_id
_entity_poly.type
_entity_poly.pdbx_seq_one_letter_code
_entity_poly.pdbx_strand_id
1 'polypeptide(L)'
;MKPISVARRCALSLALALAGLQGVAHAQPAPAPASVPAEVFFKNAELNEAKLSPNGKRLAVAAPGAAGLRVGLYVFELGAKIEARRVVQFSNDDVGDFYWVNDDKIVFSATDRRIASGTHYQASGLFSVAADGSGIRQLIQREHETEGERKAFGGALTWNHRLLTVPFPHEGEPGNRVLVGKFGINRSNNRSAYTPLWLNVDTGRALPATFDEPRGAVRFLFDSHGEPRLVITEQENVQVVHWRGPGETTWSELTRGDLLGLPFVPVAVDDTGRLFVKRLEGAQRYEVLTRFDFQTRKPETRALLSAPGFDAQSAVIRDAGRTVGLRYQTDAQATAWFDPAMRDFQKLVDARFTDGVNVVQCARCGKADMVAVVRNFSDREPGEYWVYRAAAAEADRWQPVGRQRPDVDPRAMASQELHRIKARDGADLPVWLTLPRGVAPGKPAPAVVLVHGGPFVRGRVWEWNGWAQFLASRGYLVIEPEFRGSEGYGDKHYRDGFRQWGQAMQDDIADSLVWARQQKLASDRACIAGASYGGYATLMGLAKDGALYRCGVAWLGVTDLMLFVKGDSWVDDDLGSSYRSYMAPAMVGDAVKDADMLKANSPVLLADRIRAPLLLAYGERDVRVPIEHGERMRDALVKVGRPPEWITYRGEAHGFGNLDNSVDFARRVEVFLAKYLKDGQGAQQGAQQGAQQGGQ
;
A
#
# COMPACT_ATOMS: atom_id res chain seq x y z
N MET A 1 -13.79 24.92 15.33
CA MET A 1 -14.62 23.89 15.97
C MET A 1 -13.86 23.41 17.20
N LYS A 2 -14.48 23.45 18.37
CA LYS A 2 -13.83 23.17 19.65
C LYS A 2 -13.69 21.66 19.86
N PRO A 3 -12.66 21.16 20.55
CA PRO A 3 -12.54 19.74 20.89
C PRO A 3 -13.50 19.36 22.02
N ILE A 4 -14.13 18.21 21.90
CA ILE A 4 -15.02 17.64 22.90
C ILE A 4 -14.20 16.74 23.82
N SER A 5 -14.05 17.15 25.09
CA SER A 5 -13.48 16.32 26.14
C SER A 5 -14.58 15.48 26.79
N VAL A 6 -14.42 14.17 26.86
CA VAL A 6 -15.31 13.26 27.56
C VAL A 6 -14.72 12.99 28.95
N ALA A 7 -15.28 13.62 29.98
CA ALA A 7 -15.00 13.28 31.35
C ALA A 7 -15.99 12.22 31.84
N ARG A 8 -15.52 11.06 32.26
CA ARG A 8 -16.32 10.04 32.95
C ARG A 8 -16.33 10.30 34.43
N ARG A 9 -17.52 10.41 35.00
CA ARG A 9 -17.77 10.45 36.44
C ARG A 9 -17.82 9.04 37.01
N CYS A 10 -16.99 8.78 38.05
CA CYS A 10 -17.13 7.63 38.93
C CYS A 10 -18.16 7.92 39.98
N ALA A 11 -19.13 7.03 40.21
CA ALA A 11 -19.97 6.99 41.37
C ALA A 11 -19.56 5.81 42.25
N LEU A 12 -19.15 6.11 43.50
CA LEU A 12 -18.89 5.15 44.55
C LEU A 12 -20.25 4.69 45.16
N SER A 13 -20.38 3.39 45.36
CA SER A 13 -21.38 2.86 46.33
C SER A 13 -20.67 1.84 47.19
N LEU A 14 -20.62 2.16 48.50
CA LEU A 14 -20.10 1.36 49.60
C LEU A 14 -21.24 0.48 50.12
N ALA A 15 -21.05 -0.84 50.21
CA ALA A 15 -21.91 -1.69 51.06
C ALA A 15 -21.02 -2.72 51.76
N LEU A 16 -21.06 -2.66 53.12
CA LEU A 16 -20.50 -3.65 54.04
C LEU A 16 -21.35 -4.93 54.05
N ALA A 17 -20.73 -6.08 54.11
CA ALA A 17 -21.29 -7.24 54.82
C ALA A 17 -20.17 -8.22 55.22
N LEU A 18 -20.24 -8.69 56.45
CA LEU A 18 -19.34 -9.61 57.16
C LEU A 18 -19.55 -11.09 56.76
N ALA A 19 -18.48 -11.82 57.01
CA ALA A 19 -18.39 -13.21 57.44
C ALA A 19 -18.39 -14.35 56.40
N GLY A 20 -17.35 -15.14 56.44
CA GLY A 20 -17.30 -16.50 55.91
C GLY A 20 -15.89 -16.96 55.51
N LEU A 21 -15.07 -17.43 56.49
CA LEU A 21 -13.86 -18.21 56.24
C LEU A 21 -14.27 -19.53 55.54
N GLN A 22 -14.05 -19.64 54.26
CA GLN A 22 -14.03 -20.92 53.57
C GLN A 22 -12.84 -20.96 52.62
N GLY A 23 -12.21 -22.14 52.55
CA GLY A 23 -10.92 -22.44 51.95
C GLY A 23 -10.58 -21.76 50.64
N VAL A 24 -9.37 -21.22 50.55
CA VAL A 24 -8.77 -20.71 49.33
C VAL A 24 -8.56 -21.88 48.37
N ALA A 25 -9.53 -22.17 47.53
CA ALA A 25 -9.31 -22.94 46.33
C ALA A 25 -8.40 -22.11 45.44
N HIS A 26 -7.17 -22.52 45.22
CA HIS A 26 -6.29 -21.97 44.19
C HIS A 26 -6.99 -22.21 42.85
N ALA A 27 -7.68 -21.16 42.36
CA ALA A 27 -8.14 -21.16 40.98
C ALA A 27 -6.89 -21.30 40.08
N GLN A 28 -6.80 -22.41 39.37
CA GLN A 28 -5.81 -22.52 38.31
C GLN A 28 -6.01 -21.29 37.37
N PRO A 29 -4.92 -20.59 37.02
CA PRO A 29 -5.03 -19.53 36.06
C PRO A 29 -5.66 -20.11 34.80
N ALA A 30 -6.71 -19.43 34.28
CA ALA A 30 -7.33 -19.81 33.03
C ALA A 30 -6.24 -20.00 31.97
N PRO A 31 -6.29 -21.04 31.14
CA PRO A 31 -5.30 -21.24 30.11
C PRO A 31 -5.21 -20.00 29.27
N ALA A 32 -3.99 -19.52 29.00
CA ALA A 32 -3.77 -18.37 28.14
C ALA A 32 -4.52 -18.62 26.83
N PRO A 33 -5.25 -17.62 26.31
CA PRO A 33 -5.97 -17.79 25.06
C PRO A 33 -5.00 -18.26 23.97
N ALA A 34 -5.39 -19.30 23.24
CA ALA A 34 -4.56 -19.86 22.17
C ALA A 34 -4.14 -18.73 21.22
N SER A 35 -2.85 -18.68 20.88
CA SER A 35 -2.35 -17.65 19.95
C SER A 35 -3.02 -17.82 18.59
N VAL A 36 -3.42 -16.71 17.98
CA VAL A 36 -4.01 -16.70 16.63
C VAL A 36 -3.00 -17.32 15.64
N PRO A 37 -3.38 -18.31 14.83
CA PRO A 37 -2.48 -18.95 13.87
C PRO A 37 -1.85 -17.96 12.89
N ALA A 38 -0.60 -18.19 12.48
CA ALA A 38 0.11 -17.30 11.55
C ALA A 38 -0.65 -17.14 10.22
N GLU A 39 -1.29 -18.21 9.75
CA GLU A 39 -2.06 -18.24 8.51
C GLU A 39 -3.13 -17.15 8.44
N VAL A 40 -3.77 -16.84 9.57
CA VAL A 40 -4.82 -15.79 9.64
C VAL A 40 -4.29 -14.42 9.23
N PHE A 41 -3.00 -14.16 9.49
CA PHE A 41 -2.37 -12.87 9.17
C PHE A 41 -1.83 -12.79 7.74
N PHE A 42 -1.46 -13.92 7.14
CA PHE A 42 -0.76 -13.96 5.85
C PHE A 42 -1.58 -14.56 4.71
N LYS A 43 -2.68 -15.28 4.97
CA LYS A 43 -3.62 -15.73 3.95
C LYS A 43 -4.10 -14.56 3.08
N ASN A 44 -4.26 -14.78 1.78
CA ASN A 44 -4.81 -13.77 0.87
C ASN A 44 -6.24 -13.37 1.27
N ALA A 45 -6.62 -12.14 0.96
CA ALA A 45 -7.98 -11.65 1.20
C ALA A 45 -9.01 -12.47 0.39
N GLU A 46 -10.14 -12.80 1.01
CA GLU A 46 -11.26 -13.49 0.34
C GLU A 46 -12.12 -12.54 -0.49
N LEU A 47 -12.12 -11.24 -0.17
CA LEU A 47 -12.71 -10.19 -0.97
C LEU A 47 -11.68 -9.10 -1.16
N ASN A 48 -11.21 -8.92 -2.40
CA ASN A 48 -10.11 -7.98 -2.66
C ASN A 48 -10.62 -6.59 -3.01
N GLU A 49 -11.61 -6.50 -3.88
CA GLU A 49 -12.17 -5.24 -4.36
C GLU A 49 -13.62 -5.44 -4.80
N ALA A 50 -14.43 -4.39 -4.64
CA ALA A 50 -15.81 -4.34 -5.09
C ALA A 50 -16.09 -3.01 -5.79
N LYS A 51 -16.69 -3.03 -6.99
CA LYS A 51 -17.00 -1.84 -7.81
C LYS A 51 -18.41 -1.89 -8.38
N LEU A 52 -19.18 -0.82 -8.16
CA LEU A 52 -20.51 -0.65 -8.77
C LEU A 52 -20.41 -0.42 -10.29
N SER A 53 -21.40 -0.97 -11.02
CA SER A 53 -21.66 -0.55 -12.40
C SER A 53 -22.11 0.91 -12.45
N PRO A 54 -21.94 1.63 -13.57
CA PRO A 54 -22.31 3.04 -13.68
C PRO A 54 -23.76 3.34 -13.27
N ASN A 55 -24.70 2.46 -13.60
CA ASN A 55 -26.12 2.60 -13.22
C ASN A 55 -26.44 2.11 -11.79
N GLY A 56 -25.48 1.49 -11.08
CA GLY A 56 -25.65 0.94 -9.73
C GLY A 56 -26.50 -0.32 -9.63
N LYS A 57 -26.85 -0.97 -10.75
CA LYS A 57 -27.66 -2.20 -10.71
C LYS A 57 -26.83 -3.46 -10.45
N ARG A 58 -25.51 -3.38 -10.66
CA ARG A 58 -24.58 -4.49 -10.49
C ARG A 58 -23.38 -4.12 -9.65
N LEU A 59 -22.82 -5.11 -8.96
CA LEU A 59 -21.56 -5.01 -8.23
C LEU A 59 -20.59 -6.08 -8.76
N ALA A 60 -19.46 -5.65 -9.29
CA ALA A 60 -18.35 -6.54 -9.62
C ALA A 60 -17.44 -6.71 -8.41
N VAL A 61 -17.00 -7.93 -8.15
CA VAL A 61 -16.18 -8.30 -6.99
C VAL A 61 -15.05 -9.23 -7.44
N ALA A 62 -13.82 -8.89 -7.09
CA ALA A 62 -12.67 -9.79 -7.23
C ALA A 62 -12.51 -10.62 -5.96
N ALA A 63 -12.70 -11.92 -6.05
CA ALA A 63 -12.64 -12.84 -4.92
C ALA A 63 -12.07 -14.20 -5.34
N PRO A 64 -11.40 -14.97 -4.45
CA PRO A 64 -11.06 -16.36 -4.72
C PRO A 64 -12.35 -17.19 -4.87
N GLY A 65 -12.26 -18.19 -5.71
CA GLY A 65 -13.32 -19.21 -5.83
C GLY A 65 -13.35 -20.15 -4.63
N ALA A 66 -13.81 -21.39 -4.86
CA ALA A 66 -13.72 -22.44 -3.86
C ALA A 66 -12.24 -22.62 -3.38
N ALA A 67 -12.05 -23.24 -2.22
CA ALA A 67 -10.73 -23.41 -1.61
C ALA A 67 -9.66 -23.89 -2.61
N GLY A 68 -8.56 -23.16 -2.70
CA GLY A 68 -7.45 -23.43 -3.62
C GLY A 68 -7.59 -22.83 -5.03
N LEU A 69 -8.69 -22.19 -5.37
CA LEU A 69 -8.85 -21.50 -6.65
C LEU A 69 -8.21 -20.11 -6.62
N ARG A 70 -7.82 -19.66 -7.80
CA ARG A 70 -7.33 -18.32 -8.06
C ARG A 70 -8.42 -17.27 -7.86
N VAL A 71 -8.03 -16.01 -7.68
CA VAL A 71 -8.97 -14.89 -7.65
C VAL A 71 -9.69 -14.78 -8.99
N GLY A 72 -11.00 -14.95 -8.97
CA GLY A 72 -11.90 -14.77 -10.10
C GLY A 72 -12.64 -13.43 -10.02
N LEU A 73 -13.45 -13.16 -11.03
CA LEU A 73 -14.36 -12.02 -11.08
C LEU A 73 -15.80 -12.52 -10.97
N TYR A 74 -16.54 -11.92 -10.06
CA TYR A 74 -17.95 -12.20 -9.81
C TYR A 74 -18.76 -10.94 -10.04
N VAL A 75 -19.97 -11.10 -10.59
CA VAL A 75 -20.95 -10.02 -10.72
C VAL A 75 -22.18 -10.38 -9.90
N PHE A 76 -22.61 -9.44 -9.08
CA PHE A 76 -23.80 -9.51 -8.26
C PHE A 76 -24.87 -8.62 -8.88
N GLU A 77 -26.04 -9.18 -9.21
CA GLU A 77 -27.24 -8.41 -9.56
C GLU A 77 -27.87 -7.86 -8.28
N LEU A 78 -27.96 -6.54 -8.16
CA LEU A 78 -28.44 -5.84 -6.97
C LEU A 78 -29.96 -5.65 -6.99
N GLY A 79 -30.69 -6.74 -7.19
CA GLY A 79 -32.17 -6.81 -7.16
C GLY A 79 -32.76 -6.95 -5.76
N ALA A 80 -34.00 -7.42 -5.65
CA ALA A 80 -34.63 -7.76 -4.36
C ALA A 80 -33.83 -8.85 -3.63
N LYS A 81 -33.26 -9.78 -4.37
CA LYS A 81 -32.25 -10.74 -3.89
C LYS A 81 -30.94 -10.43 -4.61
N ILE A 82 -29.83 -10.51 -3.86
CA ILE A 82 -28.51 -10.43 -4.46
C ILE A 82 -28.16 -11.80 -5.02
N GLU A 83 -27.97 -11.86 -6.33
CA GLU A 83 -27.56 -13.07 -7.04
C GLU A 83 -26.13 -12.90 -7.55
N ALA A 84 -25.23 -13.79 -7.14
CA ALA A 84 -23.86 -13.81 -7.55
C ALA A 84 -23.65 -14.72 -8.75
N ARG A 85 -22.95 -14.23 -9.77
CA ARG A 85 -22.52 -15.00 -10.92
C ARG A 85 -21.01 -14.89 -11.07
N ARG A 86 -20.32 -16.02 -11.23
CA ARG A 86 -18.92 -16.03 -11.61
C ARG A 86 -18.80 -15.75 -13.10
N VAL A 87 -18.07 -14.66 -13.46
CA VAL A 87 -17.90 -14.23 -14.86
C VAL A 87 -16.53 -14.57 -15.43
N VAL A 88 -15.50 -14.62 -14.57
CA VAL A 88 -14.14 -15.02 -14.96
C VAL A 88 -13.51 -15.90 -13.88
N GLN A 89 -12.83 -16.95 -14.31
CA GLN A 89 -11.94 -17.76 -13.48
C GLN A 89 -10.84 -18.35 -14.34
N PHE A 90 -9.61 -18.02 -14.04
CA PHE A 90 -8.44 -18.63 -14.65
C PHE A 90 -7.95 -19.82 -13.81
N SER A 91 -7.29 -20.78 -14.44
CA SER A 91 -6.65 -21.92 -13.75
C SER A 91 -5.30 -21.52 -13.12
N ASN A 92 -4.53 -20.67 -13.79
CA ASN A 92 -3.16 -20.37 -13.43
C ASN A 92 -2.94 -18.92 -12.99
N ASP A 93 -3.90 -18.02 -13.24
CA ASP A 93 -3.80 -16.60 -12.97
C ASP A 93 -4.93 -16.12 -12.08
N ASP A 94 -4.69 -14.98 -11.45
CA ASP A 94 -5.65 -14.22 -10.68
C ASP A 94 -6.19 -13.06 -11.51
N VAL A 95 -7.43 -12.65 -11.30
CA VAL A 95 -7.91 -11.36 -11.76
C VAL A 95 -7.19 -10.28 -10.95
N GLY A 96 -6.57 -9.34 -11.66
CA GLY A 96 -5.94 -8.16 -11.09
C GLY A 96 -6.92 -7.00 -10.95
N ASP A 97 -6.54 -5.82 -11.47
CA ASP A 97 -7.43 -4.66 -11.51
C ASP A 97 -8.55 -4.86 -12.52
N PHE A 98 -9.74 -4.34 -12.21
CA PHE A 98 -10.88 -4.39 -13.12
C PHE A 98 -11.66 -3.07 -13.11
N TYR A 99 -12.35 -2.75 -14.22
CA TYR A 99 -13.12 -1.53 -14.39
C TYR A 99 -14.37 -1.80 -15.23
N TRP A 100 -15.50 -1.22 -14.81
CA TRP A 100 -16.68 -1.16 -15.65
C TRP A 100 -16.45 -0.18 -16.80
N VAL A 101 -16.65 -0.65 -18.03
CA VAL A 101 -16.61 0.20 -19.24
C VAL A 101 -17.97 0.85 -19.48
N ASN A 102 -19.02 0.06 -19.23
CA ASN A 102 -20.42 0.45 -19.20
C ASN A 102 -21.17 -0.48 -18.23
N ASP A 103 -22.50 -0.46 -18.26
CA ASP A 103 -23.32 -1.28 -17.36
C ASP A 103 -23.21 -2.79 -17.61
N ASP A 104 -22.78 -3.20 -18.81
CA ASP A 104 -22.77 -4.59 -19.26
C ASP A 104 -21.38 -5.15 -19.56
N LYS A 105 -20.34 -4.32 -19.51
CA LYS A 105 -18.99 -4.72 -19.92
C LYS A 105 -17.95 -4.32 -18.89
N ILE A 106 -17.04 -5.25 -18.59
CA ILE A 106 -15.90 -5.05 -17.69
C ILE A 106 -14.61 -5.29 -18.46
N VAL A 107 -13.60 -4.46 -18.21
CA VAL A 107 -12.20 -4.76 -18.57
C VAL A 107 -11.41 -5.10 -17.32
N PHE A 108 -10.46 -6.03 -17.44
CA PHE A 108 -9.65 -6.49 -16.31
C PHE A 108 -8.28 -6.95 -16.75
N SER A 109 -7.32 -6.93 -15.83
CA SER A 109 -5.97 -7.48 -16.00
C SER A 109 -5.86 -8.87 -15.37
N ALA A 110 -4.87 -9.65 -15.80
CA ALA A 110 -4.50 -10.91 -15.17
C ALA A 110 -3.16 -10.75 -14.43
N THR A 111 -3.01 -11.40 -13.29
CA THR A 111 -1.78 -11.37 -12.47
C THR A 111 -1.58 -12.72 -11.79
N ASP A 112 -0.39 -12.97 -11.27
CA ASP A 112 -0.18 -14.08 -10.32
C ASP A 112 0.16 -13.50 -8.95
N ARG A 113 -0.80 -13.54 -8.03
CA ARG A 113 -0.64 -13.02 -6.66
C ARG A 113 0.29 -13.86 -5.78
N ARG A 114 0.72 -15.03 -6.26
CA ARG A 114 1.74 -15.86 -5.60
C ARG A 114 3.15 -15.43 -5.94
N ILE A 115 3.29 -14.55 -6.93
CA ILE A 115 4.58 -13.98 -7.32
C ILE A 115 4.68 -12.60 -6.67
N ALA A 116 5.69 -12.42 -5.82
CA ALA A 116 5.97 -11.13 -5.21
C ALA A 116 6.50 -10.13 -6.25
N SER A 117 6.48 -8.84 -5.91
CA SER A 117 7.10 -7.78 -6.73
C SER A 117 8.61 -8.01 -6.90
N GLY A 118 9.25 -7.30 -7.84
CA GLY A 118 10.70 -7.41 -8.05
C GLY A 118 11.12 -8.66 -8.80
N THR A 119 10.27 -9.21 -9.64
CA THR A 119 10.59 -10.11 -10.75
C THR A 119 10.81 -9.30 -12.03
N HIS A 120 11.30 -9.93 -13.09
CA HIS A 120 11.25 -9.32 -14.41
C HIS A 120 9.83 -8.84 -14.74
N TYR A 121 9.76 -7.72 -15.46
CA TYR A 121 8.49 -7.10 -15.83
C TYR A 121 7.54 -8.14 -16.45
N GLN A 122 6.36 -8.23 -15.89
CA GLN A 122 5.28 -9.03 -16.43
C GLN A 122 4.15 -8.10 -16.86
N ALA A 123 3.95 -7.98 -18.16
CA ALA A 123 2.77 -7.31 -18.67
C ALA A 123 1.54 -8.16 -18.34
N SER A 124 0.64 -7.60 -17.54
CA SER A 124 -0.57 -8.29 -17.07
C SER A 124 -1.63 -8.48 -18.15
N GLY A 125 -1.43 -7.91 -19.35
CA GLY A 125 -2.43 -7.92 -20.40
C GLY A 125 -3.68 -7.12 -20.04
N LEU A 126 -4.65 -7.14 -20.96
CA LEU A 126 -5.98 -6.58 -20.74
C LEU A 126 -7.01 -7.49 -21.39
N PHE A 127 -8.09 -7.76 -20.68
CA PHE A 127 -9.20 -8.59 -21.12
C PHE A 127 -10.50 -7.81 -21.02
N SER A 128 -11.51 -8.20 -21.78
CA SER A 128 -12.90 -7.77 -21.59
C SER A 128 -13.83 -8.96 -21.41
N VAL A 129 -14.92 -8.75 -20.67
CA VAL A 129 -15.98 -9.75 -20.48
C VAL A 129 -17.32 -9.05 -20.27
N ALA A 130 -18.40 -9.66 -20.70
CA ALA A 130 -19.74 -9.18 -20.38
C ALA A 130 -20.08 -9.51 -18.91
N ALA A 131 -20.99 -8.73 -18.32
CA ALA A 131 -21.44 -8.91 -16.95
C ALA A 131 -22.11 -10.27 -16.70
N ASP A 132 -22.62 -10.93 -17.75
CA ASP A 132 -23.16 -12.29 -17.70
C ASP A 132 -22.11 -13.40 -17.85
N GLY A 133 -20.83 -13.04 -18.03
CA GLY A 133 -19.70 -13.95 -18.24
C GLY A 133 -19.49 -14.36 -19.69
N SER A 134 -20.31 -13.91 -20.62
CA SER A 134 -20.13 -14.21 -22.04
C SER A 134 -19.07 -13.34 -22.69
N GLY A 135 -18.58 -13.76 -23.86
CA GLY A 135 -17.73 -12.94 -24.75
C GLY A 135 -16.40 -12.51 -24.14
N ILE A 136 -15.77 -13.37 -23.34
CA ILE A 136 -14.41 -13.09 -22.87
C ILE A 136 -13.47 -12.91 -24.05
N ARG A 137 -12.70 -11.82 -24.04
CA ARG A 137 -11.76 -11.46 -25.10
C ARG A 137 -10.47 -10.91 -24.47
N GLN A 138 -9.35 -11.37 -25.01
CA GLN A 138 -8.08 -10.70 -24.74
C GLN A 138 -7.92 -9.50 -25.68
N LEU A 139 -7.65 -8.33 -25.10
CA LEU A 139 -7.47 -7.06 -25.80
C LEU A 139 -6.00 -6.69 -25.96
N ILE A 140 -5.20 -6.98 -24.93
CA ILE A 140 -3.75 -6.78 -24.90
C ILE A 140 -3.12 -8.08 -24.43
N GLN A 141 -2.07 -8.52 -25.14
CA GLN A 141 -1.31 -9.72 -24.82
C GLN A 141 -0.60 -9.55 -23.46
N ARG A 142 -0.41 -10.66 -22.77
CA ARG A 142 0.52 -10.74 -21.64
C ARG A 142 1.94 -10.92 -22.18
N GLU A 143 2.92 -10.50 -21.41
CA GLU A 143 4.29 -10.91 -21.66
C GLU A 143 4.44 -12.42 -21.35
N HIS A 144 5.28 -13.10 -22.07
CA HIS A 144 5.53 -14.55 -21.94
C HIS A 144 4.34 -15.47 -22.24
N GLU A 145 3.37 -15.02 -23.06
CA GLU A 145 2.35 -15.93 -23.56
C GLU A 145 2.94 -17.03 -24.44
N THR A 146 2.45 -18.25 -24.24
CA THR A 146 2.75 -19.38 -25.13
C THR A 146 2.15 -19.15 -26.51
N GLU A 147 2.71 -19.81 -27.54
CA GLU A 147 2.17 -19.72 -28.90
C GLU A 147 0.71 -20.24 -28.98
N GLY A 148 0.35 -21.20 -28.14
CA GLY A 148 -1.01 -21.71 -28.03
C GLY A 148 -1.99 -20.66 -27.50
N GLU A 149 -1.61 -19.92 -26.46
CA GLU A 149 -2.42 -18.84 -25.90
C GLU A 149 -2.62 -17.70 -26.90
N ARG A 150 -1.55 -17.31 -27.63
CA ARG A 150 -1.63 -16.29 -28.70
C ARG A 150 -2.60 -16.71 -29.81
N LYS A 151 -2.63 -17.98 -30.18
CA LYS A 151 -3.57 -18.50 -31.19
C LYS A 151 -5.01 -18.54 -30.69
N ALA A 152 -5.22 -18.85 -29.40
CA ALA A 152 -6.54 -18.90 -28.80
C ALA A 152 -7.23 -17.53 -28.74
N PHE A 153 -6.47 -16.45 -28.58
CA PHE A 153 -6.93 -15.08 -28.45
C PHE A 153 -6.48 -14.16 -29.61
N GLY A 154 -6.42 -14.67 -30.84
CA GLY A 154 -5.92 -13.92 -31.99
C GLY A 154 -6.50 -12.51 -32.13
N GLY A 155 -5.66 -11.54 -32.55
CA GLY A 155 -6.06 -10.14 -32.80
C GLY A 155 -5.85 -9.18 -31.62
N ALA A 156 -5.29 -9.64 -30.49
CA ALA A 156 -4.94 -8.76 -29.38
C ALA A 156 -3.75 -7.86 -29.70
N LEU A 157 -3.73 -6.65 -29.09
CA LEU A 157 -2.57 -5.77 -29.14
C LEU A 157 -1.39 -6.41 -28.41
N THR A 158 -0.19 -6.03 -28.80
CA THR A 158 1.04 -6.52 -28.16
C THR A 158 1.15 -6.06 -26.71
N TRP A 159 1.89 -6.79 -25.88
CA TRP A 159 2.05 -6.59 -24.46
C TRP A 159 2.54 -5.18 -24.04
N ASN A 160 3.17 -4.43 -24.95
CA ASN A 160 3.64 -3.06 -24.71
C ASN A 160 2.53 -1.99 -24.84
N HIS A 161 1.33 -2.34 -24.45
CA HIS A 161 0.19 -1.44 -24.32
C HIS A 161 -0.32 -1.47 -22.88
N ARG A 162 -0.86 -0.34 -22.41
CA ARG A 162 -1.47 -0.22 -21.07
C ARG A 162 -2.77 0.55 -21.12
N LEU A 163 -3.69 0.19 -20.26
CA LEU A 163 -4.91 0.97 -20.02
C LEU A 163 -4.51 2.35 -19.45
N LEU A 164 -4.91 3.42 -20.12
CA LEU A 164 -4.70 4.80 -19.66
C LEU A 164 -5.92 5.29 -18.86
N THR A 165 -7.12 5.10 -19.42
CA THR A 165 -8.38 5.47 -18.74
C THR A 165 -9.56 4.72 -19.34
N VAL A 166 -10.62 4.63 -18.55
CA VAL A 166 -11.96 4.20 -18.98
C VAL A 166 -12.84 5.44 -18.95
N PRO A 167 -13.12 6.07 -20.08
CA PRO A 167 -13.91 7.28 -20.15
C PRO A 167 -15.39 6.99 -19.93
N PHE A 168 -16.10 7.97 -19.38
CA PHE A 168 -17.55 8.00 -19.38
C PHE A 168 -18.04 8.39 -20.79
N PRO A 169 -18.96 7.65 -21.41
CA PRO A 169 -19.40 7.94 -22.77
C PRO A 169 -20.19 9.25 -22.85
N HIS A 170 -20.14 9.91 -23.99
CA HIS A 170 -21.08 10.99 -24.30
C HIS A 170 -22.50 10.44 -24.50
N GLU A 171 -23.49 11.29 -24.37
CA GLU A 171 -24.89 10.92 -24.61
C GLU A 171 -25.06 10.37 -26.04
N GLY A 172 -25.67 9.17 -26.14
CA GLY A 172 -25.86 8.48 -27.42
C GLY A 172 -24.67 7.63 -27.90
N GLU A 173 -23.51 7.66 -27.22
CA GLU A 173 -22.40 6.78 -27.54
C GLU A 173 -22.55 5.39 -26.87
N PRO A 174 -22.10 4.31 -27.54
CA PRO A 174 -22.25 2.94 -27.02
C PRO A 174 -21.41 2.64 -25.78
N GLY A 175 -20.48 3.54 -25.40
CA GLY A 175 -19.62 3.37 -24.23
C GLY A 175 -18.81 2.06 -24.23
N ASN A 176 -18.31 1.64 -25.38
CA ASN A 176 -17.59 0.38 -25.56
C ASN A 176 -16.11 0.59 -25.93
N ARG A 177 -15.56 1.77 -25.64
CA ARG A 177 -14.17 2.11 -25.94
C ARG A 177 -13.42 2.51 -24.67
N VAL A 178 -12.14 2.15 -24.63
CA VAL A 178 -11.19 2.57 -23.61
C VAL A 178 -9.97 3.21 -24.28
N LEU A 179 -9.24 4.03 -23.56
CA LEU A 179 -7.95 4.55 -24.01
C LEU A 179 -6.83 3.66 -23.49
N VAL A 180 -5.98 3.23 -24.41
CA VAL A 180 -4.74 2.51 -24.12
C VAL A 180 -3.55 3.28 -24.66
N GLY A 181 -2.39 3.17 -24.00
CA GLY A 181 -1.16 3.79 -24.46
C GLY A 181 -0.18 2.73 -24.92
N LYS A 182 0.28 2.85 -26.18
CA LYS A 182 1.43 2.08 -26.66
C LYS A 182 2.71 2.75 -26.19
N PHE A 183 3.63 1.98 -25.58
CA PHE A 183 4.96 2.47 -25.23
C PHE A 183 6.03 1.71 -26.00
N GLY A 184 7.09 2.41 -26.38
CA GLY A 184 8.29 1.79 -26.92
C GLY A 184 9.17 1.29 -25.77
N ILE A 185 10.02 0.32 -26.08
CA ILE A 185 11.11 -0.09 -25.21
C ILE A 185 12.38 0.31 -25.92
N ASN A 186 13.18 1.17 -25.32
CA ASN A 186 14.50 1.45 -25.85
C ASN A 186 15.48 0.35 -25.44
N ARG A 187 16.73 0.41 -25.96
CA ARG A 187 17.77 -0.59 -25.67
C ARG A 187 18.14 -0.71 -24.18
N SER A 188 17.70 0.25 -23.34
CA SER A 188 17.91 0.27 -21.90
C SER A 188 16.66 -0.16 -21.13
N ASN A 189 15.70 -0.84 -21.76
CA ASN A 189 14.38 -1.21 -21.21
C ASN A 189 13.54 -0.04 -20.65
N ASN A 190 13.87 1.19 -21.04
CA ASN A 190 13.09 2.34 -20.63
C ASN A 190 11.80 2.44 -21.43
N ARG A 191 10.70 2.63 -20.72
CA ARG A 191 9.45 3.00 -21.36
C ARG A 191 9.61 4.36 -22.01
N SER A 192 9.47 4.39 -23.33
CA SER A 192 9.33 5.65 -24.05
C SER A 192 7.93 6.23 -23.79
N ALA A 193 7.76 7.47 -24.25
CA ALA A 193 6.47 8.14 -24.28
C ALA A 193 5.33 7.22 -24.78
N TYR A 194 4.15 7.46 -24.23
CA TYR A 194 2.92 6.77 -24.65
C TYR A 194 2.38 7.37 -25.95
N THR A 195 1.96 6.48 -26.87
CA THR A 195 1.10 6.85 -28.00
C THR A 195 -0.32 6.37 -27.70
N PRO A 196 -1.30 7.26 -27.50
CA PRO A 196 -2.67 6.88 -27.17
C PRO A 196 -3.39 6.22 -28.34
N LEU A 197 -4.24 5.23 -28.02
CA LEU A 197 -5.10 4.52 -28.96
C LEU A 197 -6.50 4.37 -28.32
N TRP A 198 -7.54 4.57 -29.12
CA TRP A 198 -8.89 4.12 -28.79
C TRP A 198 -9.02 2.62 -29.06
N LEU A 199 -9.40 1.85 -28.08
CA LEU A 199 -9.58 0.40 -28.16
C LEU A 199 -11.04 0.03 -27.91
N ASN A 200 -11.70 -0.55 -28.91
CA ASN A 200 -13.05 -1.07 -28.77
C ASN A 200 -13.00 -2.42 -28.04
N VAL A 201 -13.68 -2.52 -26.91
CA VAL A 201 -13.61 -3.68 -26.01
C VAL A 201 -14.45 -4.88 -26.49
N ASP A 202 -15.36 -4.69 -27.44
CA ASP A 202 -16.18 -5.75 -28.01
C ASP A 202 -15.46 -6.42 -29.19
N THR A 203 -14.80 -5.61 -30.02
CA THR A 203 -14.17 -6.09 -31.26
C THR A 203 -12.67 -6.31 -31.15
N GLY A 204 -12.00 -5.66 -30.16
CA GLY A 204 -10.53 -5.61 -30.06
C GLY A 204 -9.88 -4.65 -31.06
N ARG A 205 -10.67 -3.93 -31.89
CA ARG A 205 -10.12 -3.00 -32.89
C ARG A 205 -9.58 -1.77 -32.20
N ALA A 206 -8.31 -1.44 -32.48
CA ALA A 206 -7.68 -0.21 -32.03
C ALA A 206 -7.57 0.81 -33.17
N LEU A 207 -7.76 2.08 -32.84
CA LEU A 207 -7.59 3.22 -33.74
C LEU A 207 -6.71 4.26 -33.07
N PRO A 208 -5.83 4.96 -33.80
CA PRO A 208 -5.06 6.07 -33.24
C PRO A 208 -5.99 7.10 -32.58
N ALA A 209 -5.62 7.56 -31.40
CA ALA A 209 -6.25 8.70 -30.78
C ALA A 209 -5.39 9.92 -31.17
N THR A 210 -5.95 10.77 -32.04
CA THR A 210 -5.24 11.94 -32.59
C THR A 210 -5.43 13.14 -31.65
N PHE A 211 -4.61 13.21 -30.63
CA PHE A 211 -4.66 14.32 -29.64
C PHE A 211 -3.63 15.41 -29.91
N ASP A 212 -2.77 15.25 -30.93
CA ASP A 212 -1.65 16.14 -31.24
C ASP A 212 -0.79 16.49 -30.01
N GLU A 213 -0.60 15.48 -29.13
CA GLU A 213 0.11 15.64 -27.88
C GLU A 213 1.59 15.99 -28.10
N PRO A 214 2.20 16.76 -27.18
CA PRO A 214 3.63 17.06 -27.22
C PRO A 214 4.47 15.77 -27.20
N ARG A 215 5.56 15.75 -27.96
CA ARG A 215 6.47 14.61 -28.01
C ARG A 215 7.06 14.32 -26.65
N GLY A 216 7.21 13.04 -26.30
CA GLY A 216 7.76 12.62 -25.02
C GLY A 216 6.72 12.55 -23.90
N ALA A 217 5.44 12.43 -24.23
CA ALA A 217 4.34 12.33 -23.27
C ALA A 217 4.45 11.06 -22.42
N VAL A 218 4.77 11.19 -21.14
CA VAL A 218 4.90 10.08 -20.19
C VAL A 218 3.71 9.97 -19.24
N ARG A 219 2.91 11.03 -19.11
CA ARG A 219 1.72 11.06 -18.26
C ARG A 219 0.63 11.92 -18.85
N PHE A 220 -0.61 11.46 -18.71
CA PHE A 220 -1.82 12.16 -19.15
C PHE A 220 -2.77 12.34 -17.97
N LEU A 221 -3.45 13.51 -17.94
CA LEU A 221 -4.68 13.65 -17.17
C LEU A 221 -5.82 13.90 -18.17
N PHE A 222 -6.79 13.01 -18.11
CA PHE A 222 -7.98 13.06 -18.94
C PHE A 222 -9.15 13.69 -18.17
N ASP A 223 -10.03 14.35 -18.87
CA ASP A 223 -11.35 14.66 -18.35
C ASP A 223 -12.20 13.37 -18.25
N SER A 224 -13.47 13.51 -17.85
CA SER A 224 -14.36 12.37 -17.67
C SER A 224 -14.68 11.63 -18.98
N HIS A 225 -14.53 12.28 -20.14
CA HIS A 225 -14.85 11.71 -21.45
C HIS A 225 -13.60 11.16 -22.19
N GLY A 226 -12.44 11.21 -21.57
CA GLY A 226 -11.20 10.69 -22.14
C GLY A 226 -10.44 11.69 -23.03
N GLU A 227 -10.83 12.97 -23.01
CA GLU A 227 -10.05 14.00 -23.67
C GLU A 227 -8.84 14.38 -22.81
N PRO A 228 -7.61 14.32 -23.33
CA PRO A 228 -6.44 14.72 -22.58
C PRO A 228 -6.43 16.24 -22.41
N ARG A 229 -6.49 16.68 -21.17
CA ARG A 229 -6.42 18.10 -20.78
C ARG A 229 -5.04 18.51 -20.32
N LEU A 230 -4.27 17.55 -19.84
CA LEU A 230 -2.91 17.79 -19.39
C LEU A 230 -1.99 16.65 -19.83
N VAL A 231 -0.81 17.01 -20.28
CA VAL A 231 0.27 16.08 -20.64
C VAL A 231 1.53 16.50 -19.93
N ILE A 232 2.23 15.53 -19.35
CA ILE A 232 3.59 15.73 -18.85
C ILE A 232 4.54 15.03 -19.82
N THR A 233 5.49 15.80 -20.36
CA THR A 233 6.60 15.27 -21.14
C THR A 233 7.84 15.17 -20.29
N GLU A 234 8.68 14.21 -20.57
CA GLU A 234 9.97 14.03 -19.89
C GLU A 234 11.08 13.89 -20.90
N GLN A 235 12.12 14.69 -20.73
CA GLN A 235 13.33 14.58 -21.51
C GLN A 235 14.55 14.76 -20.57
N GLU A 236 15.42 13.76 -20.50
CA GLU A 236 16.53 13.69 -19.56
C GLU A 236 15.99 13.79 -18.12
N ASN A 237 16.30 14.87 -17.39
CA ASN A 237 15.82 15.14 -16.04
C ASN A 237 14.79 16.27 -15.96
N VAL A 238 14.31 16.76 -17.11
CA VAL A 238 13.34 17.88 -17.17
C VAL A 238 11.94 17.34 -17.47
N GLN A 239 11.00 17.71 -16.63
CA GLN A 239 9.58 17.52 -16.86
C GLN A 239 8.93 18.84 -17.26
N VAL A 240 8.06 18.78 -18.29
CA VAL A 240 7.27 19.93 -18.73
C VAL A 240 5.78 19.56 -18.67
N VAL A 241 5.01 20.40 -18.02
CA VAL A 241 3.56 20.27 -17.92
C VAL A 241 2.89 21.09 -18.98
N HIS A 242 2.15 20.43 -19.87
CA HIS A 242 1.38 21.04 -20.95
C HIS A 242 -0.11 20.95 -20.67
N TRP A 243 -0.84 21.99 -21.02
CA TRP A 243 -2.29 22.10 -20.85
C TRP A 243 -2.99 22.42 -22.17
N ARG A 244 -4.16 21.84 -22.33
CA ARG A 244 -5.12 22.17 -23.39
C ARG A 244 -6.52 22.26 -22.78
N GLY A 245 -7.07 23.48 -22.73
CA GLY A 245 -8.38 23.74 -22.18
C GLY A 245 -9.53 23.17 -23.02
N PRO A 246 -10.74 23.12 -22.46
CA PRO A 246 -11.93 22.74 -23.23
C PRO A 246 -12.12 23.69 -24.43
N GLY A 247 -12.27 23.10 -25.63
CA GLY A 247 -12.40 23.87 -26.90
C GLY A 247 -11.10 24.42 -27.47
N GLU A 248 -9.97 24.31 -26.81
CA GLU A 248 -8.65 24.66 -27.33
C GLU A 248 -8.10 23.54 -28.23
N THR A 249 -7.35 23.92 -29.26
CA THR A 249 -6.69 22.99 -30.20
C THR A 249 -5.20 22.92 -30.00
N THR A 250 -4.60 23.86 -29.28
CA THR A 250 -3.15 23.95 -29.07
C THR A 250 -2.76 23.70 -27.61
N TRP A 251 -1.60 23.07 -27.44
CA TRP A 251 -1.01 22.85 -26.11
C TRP A 251 -0.21 24.06 -25.67
N SER A 252 -0.39 24.47 -24.42
CA SER A 252 0.38 25.53 -23.78
C SER A 252 1.17 24.99 -22.59
N GLU A 253 2.42 25.41 -22.44
CA GLU A 253 3.21 25.05 -21.26
C GLU A 253 2.66 25.77 -20.01
N LEU A 254 2.39 25.06 -18.93
CA LEU A 254 2.02 25.61 -17.63
C LEU A 254 3.21 25.83 -16.72
N THR A 255 4.09 24.84 -16.64
CA THR A 255 5.28 24.85 -15.78
C THR A 255 6.28 23.80 -16.21
N ARG A 256 7.51 23.93 -15.73
CA ARG A 256 8.57 22.94 -15.85
C ARG A 256 9.38 22.81 -14.57
N GLY A 257 10.06 21.69 -14.41
CA GLY A 257 10.95 21.41 -13.30
C GLY A 257 11.81 20.18 -13.57
N ASP A 258 12.53 19.75 -12.59
CA ASP A 258 13.29 18.51 -12.65
C ASP A 258 12.45 17.32 -12.10
N LEU A 259 13.02 16.13 -12.17
CA LEU A 259 12.38 14.91 -11.65
C LEU A 259 12.18 14.91 -10.14
N LEU A 260 12.92 15.75 -9.40
CA LEU A 260 12.82 15.88 -7.95
C LEU A 260 11.72 16.84 -7.52
N GLY A 261 11.14 17.63 -8.44
CA GLY A 261 10.00 18.47 -8.13
C GLY A 261 9.60 19.49 -9.17
N LEU A 262 8.29 19.62 -9.30
CA LEU A 262 7.64 20.68 -10.05
C LEU A 262 7.22 21.82 -9.08
N PRO A 263 7.10 23.07 -9.53
CA PRO A 263 6.56 24.17 -8.73
C PRO A 263 5.14 23.88 -8.18
N PHE A 264 4.37 23.07 -8.90
CA PHE A 264 3.12 22.47 -8.45
C PHE A 264 2.89 21.15 -9.19
N VAL A 265 2.16 20.22 -8.57
CA VAL A 265 1.90 18.89 -9.13
C VAL A 265 0.43 18.82 -9.60
N PRO A 266 0.17 18.60 -10.89
CA PRO A 266 -1.20 18.36 -11.38
C PRO A 266 -1.77 17.05 -10.82
N VAL A 267 -3.04 17.09 -10.37
CA VAL A 267 -3.72 15.95 -9.74
C VAL A 267 -4.83 15.40 -10.60
N ALA A 268 -5.76 16.26 -11.02
CA ALA A 268 -6.94 15.85 -11.75
C ALA A 268 -7.55 17.03 -12.53
N VAL A 269 -8.38 16.68 -13.50
CA VAL A 269 -9.28 17.62 -14.18
C VAL A 269 -10.71 17.19 -13.90
N ASP A 270 -11.59 18.12 -13.53
CA ASP A 270 -13.01 17.81 -13.32
C ASP A 270 -13.80 17.85 -14.64
N ASP A 271 -15.09 17.54 -14.54
CA ASP A 271 -16.05 17.54 -15.64
C ASP A 271 -16.32 18.93 -16.25
N THR A 272 -15.93 20.00 -15.55
CA THR A 272 -16.03 21.38 -16.03
C THR A 272 -14.73 21.92 -16.61
N GLY A 273 -13.69 21.09 -16.68
CA GLY A 273 -12.36 21.47 -17.19
C GLY A 273 -11.49 22.23 -16.18
N ARG A 274 -11.83 22.24 -14.89
CA ARG A 274 -11.00 22.85 -13.85
C ARG A 274 -9.84 21.92 -13.49
N LEU A 275 -8.65 22.48 -13.43
CA LEU A 275 -7.43 21.78 -13.04
C LEU A 275 -7.23 21.86 -11.53
N PHE A 276 -7.14 20.71 -10.87
CA PHE A 276 -6.70 20.58 -9.48
C PHE A 276 -5.20 20.31 -9.44
N VAL A 277 -4.52 21.07 -8.58
CA VAL A 277 -3.07 20.96 -8.40
C VAL A 277 -2.71 20.90 -6.91
N LYS A 278 -1.58 20.28 -6.60
CA LYS A 278 -0.96 20.36 -5.29
C LYS A 278 0.14 21.40 -5.32
N ARG A 279 0.24 22.20 -4.28
CA ARG A 279 1.35 23.11 -4.01
C ARG A 279 1.83 22.96 -2.57
N LEU A 280 3.04 23.43 -2.31
CA LEU A 280 3.64 23.33 -1.00
C LEU A 280 3.30 24.58 -0.16
N GLU A 281 3.03 24.36 1.15
CA GLU A 281 2.63 25.43 2.09
C GLU A 281 3.26 25.23 3.47
N GLY A 282 3.61 26.37 4.12
CA GLY A 282 4.14 26.40 5.48
C GLY A 282 5.59 25.95 5.61
N ALA A 283 6.12 25.99 6.84
CA ALA A 283 7.53 25.71 7.14
C ALA A 283 7.93 24.24 6.85
N GLN A 284 7.01 23.30 7.03
CA GLN A 284 7.22 21.87 6.74
C GLN A 284 6.95 21.55 5.27
N ARG A 285 6.49 22.53 4.47
CA ARG A 285 6.19 22.37 3.05
C ARG A 285 5.18 21.25 2.79
N TYR A 286 4.07 21.25 3.55
CA TYR A 286 2.98 20.31 3.31
C TYR A 286 2.35 20.52 1.94
N GLU A 287 2.01 19.43 1.25
CA GLU A 287 1.19 19.49 0.05
C GLU A 287 -0.24 19.88 0.42
N VAL A 288 -0.75 20.93 -0.21
CA VAL A 288 -2.15 21.32 -0.15
C VAL A 288 -2.78 21.23 -1.52
N LEU A 289 -4.04 20.78 -1.60
CA LEU A 289 -4.79 20.74 -2.84
C LEU A 289 -5.48 22.09 -3.09
N THR A 290 -5.34 22.62 -4.28
CA THR A 290 -5.99 23.84 -4.72
C THR A 290 -6.40 23.74 -6.20
N ARG A 291 -7.02 24.80 -6.74
CA ARG A 291 -7.25 24.92 -8.18
C ARG A 291 -6.10 25.66 -8.84
N PHE A 292 -5.98 25.49 -10.14
CA PHE A 292 -5.10 26.31 -10.96
C PHE A 292 -5.89 27.49 -11.53
N ASP A 293 -5.40 28.70 -11.32
CA ASP A 293 -5.96 29.92 -11.92
C ASP A 293 -5.27 30.20 -13.25
N PHE A 294 -6.00 30.06 -14.33
CA PHE A 294 -5.51 30.30 -15.70
C PHE A 294 -5.30 31.78 -16.05
N GLN A 295 -5.91 32.73 -15.32
CA GLN A 295 -5.69 34.14 -15.51
C GLN A 295 -4.33 34.58 -14.98
N THR A 296 -4.02 34.19 -13.75
CA THR A 296 -2.73 34.48 -13.12
C THR A 296 -1.65 33.47 -13.49
N ARG A 297 -2.01 32.35 -14.13
CA ARG A 297 -1.14 31.21 -14.46
C ARG A 297 -0.41 30.63 -13.23
N LYS A 298 -1.11 30.54 -12.10
CA LYS A 298 -0.58 30.04 -10.81
C LYS A 298 -1.64 29.22 -10.07
N PRO A 299 -1.21 28.34 -9.16
CA PRO A 299 -2.13 27.74 -8.18
C PRO A 299 -2.81 28.84 -7.35
N GLU A 300 -4.12 28.70 -7.10
CA GLU A 300 -4.84 29.58 -6.17
C GLU A 300 -4.20 29.54 -4.77
N THR A 301 -4.24 30.68 -4.07
CA THR A 301 -3.72 30.77 -2.70
C THR A 301 -4.63 30.08 -1.68
N ARG A 302 -5.94 29.99 -1.95
CA ARG A 302 -6.89 29.31 -1.10
C ARG A 302 -6.82 27.79 -1.31
N ALA A 303 -6.43 27.06 -0.27
CA ALA A 303 -6.49 25.61 -0.30
C ALA A 303 -7.95 25.10 -0.28
N LEU A 304 -8.23 24.12 -1.14
CA LEU A 304 -9.48 23.33 -1.10
C LEU A 304 -9.40 22.24 -0.04
N LEU A 305 -8.21 21.68 0.10
CA LEU A 305 -7.90 20.67 1.10
C LEU A 305 -6.53 20.96 1.68
N SER A 306 -6.48 21.07 3.00
CA SER A 306 -5.27 21.13 3.82
C SER A 306 -5.45 20.19 4.99
N ALA A 307 -4.48 19.34 5.24
CA ALA A 307 -4.49 18.36 6.31
C ALA A 307 -3.34 18.65 7.27
N PRO A 308 -3.55 19.36 8.39
CA PRO A 308 -2.48 19.73 9.30
C PRO A 308 -1.65 18.52 9.75
N GLY A 309 -0.36 18.58 9.50
CA GLY A 309 0.57 17.49 9.80
C GLY A 309 0.70 16.40 8.72
N PHE A 310 -0.05 16.51 7.61
CA PHE A 310 0.00 15.55 6.52
C PHE A 310 -0.04 16.25 5.16
N ASP A 311 0.47 15.58 4.16
CA ASP A 311 0.31 15.98 2.78
C ASP A 311 -1.12 15.66 2.29
N ALA A 312 -1.70 16.55 1.49
CA ALA A 312 -3.03 16.36 0.90
C ALA A 312 -2.98 15.37 -0.28
N GLN A 313 -2.56 14.14 -0.02
CA GLN A 313 -2.64 13.06 -1.01
C GLN A 313 -4.12 12.79 -1.29
N SER A 314 -4.58 13.11 -2.51
CA SER A 314 -6.00 13.11 -2.83
C SER A 314 -6.31 12.57 -4.21
N ALA A 315 -7.52 12.00 -4.35
CA ALA A 315 -8.11 11.55 -5.60
C ALA A 315 -9.54 12.08 -5.75
N VAL A 316 -9.95 12.39 -6.97
CA VAL A 316 -11.34 12.80 -7.25
C VAL A 316 -12.27 11.59 -7.22
N ILE A 317 -13.47 11.79 -6.67
CA ILE A 317 -14.57 10.83 -6.72
C ILE A 317 -15.52 11.29 -7.83
N ARG A 318 -15.84 10.39 -8.75
CA ARG A 318 -16.74 10.65 -9.87
C ARG A 318 -18.00 9.80 -9.80
N ASP A 319 -19.10 10.37 -10.27
CA ASP A 319 -20.39 9.71 -10.50
C ASP A 319 -20.93 10.14 -11.87
N ALA A 320 -21.07 9.20 -12.81
CA ALA A 320 -21.51 9.47 -14.17
C ALA A 320 -20.77 10.66 -14.83
N GLY A 321 -19.45 10.64 -14.74
CA GLY A 321 -18.57 11.70 -15.26
C GLY A 321 -18.43 12.93 -14.37
N ARG A 322 -19.40 13.24 -13.47
CA ARG A 322 -19.35 14.41 -12.58
C ARG A 322 -18.39 14.18 -11.41
N THR A 323 -17.66 15.21 -11.04
CA THR A 323 -16.83 15.22 -9.82
C THR A 323 -17.70 15.54 -8.61
N VAL A 324 -17.88 14.57 -7.69
CA VAL A 324 -18.80 14.67 -6.54
C VAL A 324 -18.09 14.82 -5.19
N GLY A 325 -16.78 14.58 -5.14
CA GLY A 325 -16.00 14.69 -3.92
C GLY A 325 -14.52 14.40 -4.12
N LEU A 326 -13.80 14.43 -3.02
CA LEU A 326 -12.38 14.08 -2.92
C LEU A 326 -12.19 13.02 -1.86
N ARG A 327 -11.38 12.01 -2.16
CA ARG A 327 -10.83 11.08 -1.16
C ARG A 327 -9.40 11.51 -0.85
N TYR A 328 -9.03 11.52 0.41
CA TYR A 328 -7.70 11.95 0.82
C TYR A 328 -7.20 11.14 2.00
N GLN A 329 -5.89 11.22 2.25
CA GLN A 329 -5.20 10.44 3.28
C GLN A 329 -4.59 11.38 4.32
N THR A 330 -4.98 11.16 5.59
CA THR A 330 -4.29 11.71 6.76
C THR A 330 -3.57 10.57 7.50
N ASP A 331 -3.75 10.40 8.79
CA ASP A 331 -3.47 9.13 9.49
C ASP A 331 -4.35 8.00 8.93
N ALA A 332 -5.61 8.28 8.67
CA ALA A 332 -6.57 7.39 8.04
C ALA A 332 -7.12 7.99 6.74
N GLN A 333 -7.77 7.16 5.93
CA GLN A 333 -8.46 7.62 4.73
C GLN A 333 -9.70 8.42 5.10
N ALA A 334 -9.94 9.54 4.42
CA ALA A 334 -11.08 10.42 4.62
C ALA A 334 -11.72 10.85 3.30
N THR A 335 -12.97 11.33 3.36
CA THR A 335 -13.72 11.79 2.19
C THR A 335 -14.30 13.18 2.42
N ALA A 336 -14.11 14.07 1.45
CA ALA A 336 -14.74 15.38 1.39
C ALA A 336 -15.77 15.41 0.27
N TRP A 337 -17.05 15.36 0.60
CA TRP A 337 -18.14 15.43 -0.37
C TRP A 337 -18.49 16.87 -0.71
N PHE A 338 -18.69 17.18 -1.99
CA PHE A 338 -19.12 18.50 -2.45
C PHE A 338 -20.63 18.67 -2.31
N ASP A 339 -21.38 17.59 -2.55
CA ASP A 339 -22.85 17.57 -2.45
C ASP A 339 -23.29 17.47 -0.97
N PRO A 340 -24.23 18.35 -0.51
CA PRO A 340 -24.80 18.26 0.83
C PRO A 340 -25.45 16.91 1.15
N ALA A 341 -26.22 16.33 0.21
CA ALA A 341 -26.86 15.04 0.40
C ALA A 341 -25.86 13.93 0.66
N MET A 342 -24.71 13.97 -0.01
CA MET A 342 -23.63 13.02 0.22
C MET A 342 -22.93 13.23 1.58
N ARG A 343 -22.81 14.46 2.05
CA ARG A 343 -22.32 14.73 3.43
C ARG A 343 -23.26 14.16 4.49
N ASP A 344 -24.57 14.29 4.29
CA ASP A 344 -25.54 13.73 5.21
C ASP A 344 -25.59 12.20 5.13
N PHE A 345 -25.44 11.63 3.93
CA PHE A 345 -25.29 10.18 3.79
C PHE A 345 -24.03 9.65 4.47
N GLN A 346 -22.88 10.34 4.34
CA GLN A 346 -21.65 9.94 5.05
C GLN A 346 -21.87 9.91 6.58
N LYS A 347 -22.55 10.91 7.14
CA LYS A 347 -22.90 10.92 8.58
C LYS A 347 -23.78 9.72 8.97
N LEU A 348 -24.74 9.34 8.10
CA LEU A 348 -25.58 8.16 8.33
C LEU A 348 -24.73 6.88 8.33
N VAL A 349 -23.79 6.75 7.39
CA VAL A 349 -22.86 5.64 7.34
C VAL A 349 -21.97 5.60 8.58
N ASP A 350 -21.40 6.73 8.97
CA ASP A 350 -20.50 6.84 10.13
C ASP A 350 -21.23 6.55 11.46
N ALA A 351 -22.52 6.90 11.54
CA ALA A 351 -23.35 6.55 12.71
C ALA A 351 -23.69 5.06 12.78
N ARG A 352 -23.72 4.37 11.62
CA ARG A 352 -23.95 2.92 11.55
C ARG A 352 -22.70 2.10 11.86
N PHE A 353 -21.56 2.54 11.37
CA PHE A 353 -20.26 1.85 11.48
C PHE A 353 -19.28 2.75 12.24
N THR A 354 -19.39 2.74 13.57
CA THR A 354 -18.71 3.70 14.45
C THR A 354 -17.23 3.42 14.69
N ASP A 355 -16.78 2.17 14.49
CA ASP A 355 -15.47 1.71 14.95
C ASP A 355 -14.42 1.68 13.80
N GLY A 356 -14.67 2.39 12.71
CA GLY A 356 -13.79 2.32 11.54
C GLY A 356 -13.89 3.51 10.60
N VAL A 357 -13.12 3.42 9.54
CA VAL A 357 -13.18 4.31 8.38
C VAL A 357 -14.21 3.77 7.40
N ASN A 358 -15.10 4.64 6.95
CA ASN A 358 -16.16 4.30 6.02
C ASN A 358 -15.89 4.93 4.65
N VAL A 359 -15.50 4.08 3.70
CA VAL A 359 -15.25 4.49 2.32
C VAL A 359 -16.47 4.19 1.47
N VAL A 360 -17.06 5.23 0.90
CA VAL A 360 -18.27 5.15 0.09
C VAL A 360 -17.93 5.28 -1.40
N GLN A 361 -18.40 4.34 -2.21
CA GLN A 361 -18.53 4.45 -3.65
C GLN A 361 -20.03 4.48 -3.99
N CYS A 362 -20.47 5.37 -4.86
CA CYS A 362 -21.89 5.48 -5.19
C CYS A 362 -22.13 5.59 -6.69
N ALA A 363 -23.29 5.14 -7.11
CA ALA A 363 -23.92 5.46 -8.39
C ALA A 363 -25.17 6.29 -8.11
N ARG A 364 -25.41 7.33 -8.93
CA ARG A 364 -26.44 8.34 -8.71
C ARG A 364 -26.33 9.01 -7.33
N CYS A 365 -25.12 9.40 -7.00
CA CYS A 365 -24.74 9.96 -5.72
C CYS A 365 -25.65 11.13 -5.29
N GLY A 366 -26.22 11.06 -4.09
CA GLY A 366 -27.11 12.07 -3.54
C GLY A 366 -28.54 12.10 -4.11
N LYS A 367 -28.91 11.16 -5.00
CA LYS A 367 -30.25 11.05 -5.57
C LYS A 367 -31.14 10.09 -4.76
N ALA A 368 -32.48 10.21 -4.94
CA ALA A 368 -33.47 9.39 -4.24
C ALA A 368 -33.33 7.88 -4.51
N ASP A 369 -32.73 7.54 -5.65
CA ASP A 369 -32.50 6.16 -6.10
C ASP A 369 -31.01 5.76 -6.04
N MET A 370 -30.22 6.46 -5.24
CA MET A 370 -28.81 6.19 -5.05
C MET A 370 -28.55 4.75 -4.62
N VAL A 371 -27.52 4.13 -5.20
CA VAL A 371 -26.92 2.90 -4.72
C VAL A 371 -25.48 3.19 -4.30
N ALA A 372 -25.10 2.68 -3.13
CA ALA A 372 -23.72 2.84 -2.64
C ALA A 372 -23.14 1.49 -2.19
N VAL A 373 -21.84 1.33 -2.38
CA VAL A 373 -21.02 0.33 -1.70
C VAL A 373 -20.24 1.04 -0.61
N VAL A 374 -20.31 0.50 0.60
CA VAL A 374 -19.57 0.97 1.76
C VAL A 374 -18.55 -0.08 2.14
N ARG A 375 -17.27 0.29 2.19
CA ARG A 375 -16.21 -0.49 2.83
C ARG A 375 -15.94 0.14 4.20
N ASN A 376 -16.23 -0.61 5.26
CA ASN A 376 -15.82 -0.29 6.61
C ASN A 376 -14.56 -1.07 6.97
N PHE A 377 -13.54 -0.40 7.52
CA PHE A 377 -12.31 -1.03 7.97
C PHE A 377 -11.68 -0.26 9.14
N SER A 378 -10.79 -0.92 9.88
CA SER A 378 -10.06 -0.31 10.99
C SER A 378 -8.66 -0.93 11.12
N ASP A 379 -7.91 -0.49 12.12
CA ASP A 379 -6.67 -1.13 12.56
C ASP A 379 -6.86 -2.60 12.97
N ARG A 380 -8.10 -3.02 13.32
CA ARG A 380 -8.45 -4.37 13.79
C ARG A 380 -9.33 -5.14 12.80
N GLU A 381 -10.12 -4.47 11.98
CA GLU A 381 -10.98 -5.06 10.95
C GLU A 381 -10.38 -4.78 9.57
N PRO A 382 -9.91 -5.79 8.82
CA PRO A 382 -9.35 -5.61 7.49
C PRO A 382 -10.29 -4.95 6.49
N GLY A 383 -11.58 -5.22 6.61
CA GLY A 383 -12.63 -4.61 5.82
C GLY A 383 -13.84 -5.48 5.64
N GLU A 384 -15.00 -4.88 5.76
CA GLU A 384 -16.27 -5.46 5.40
C GLU A 384 -16.99 -4.58 4.39
N TYR A 385 -17.73 -5.20 3.48
CA TYR A 385 -18.42 -4.53 2.38
C TYR A 385 -19.94 -4.66 2.53
N TRP A 386 -20.62 -3.54 2.32
CA TRP A 386 -22.06 -3.41 2.39
C TRP A 386 -22.60 -2.68 1.16
N VAL A 387 -23.76 -3.10 0.68
CA VAL A 387 -24.54 -2.36 -0.32
C VAL A 387 -25.65 -1.60 0.38
N TYR A 388 -25.80 -0.32 0.03
CA TYR A 388 -26.94 0.52 0.42
C TYR A 388 -27.76 0.88 -0.81
N ARG A 389 -29.09 0.77 -0.71
CA ARG A 389 -30.04 1.13 -1.77
C ARG A 389 -31.07 2.10 -1.21
N ALA A 390 -31.00 3.39 -1.62
CA ALA A 390 -31.85 4.43 -1.06
C ALA A 390 -33.35 4.19 -1.35
N ALA A 391 -33.69 3.67 -2.52
CA ALA A 391 -35.06 3.41 -2.94
C ALA A 391 -35.67 2.10 -2.37
N ALA A 392 -34.89 1.26 -1.69
CA ALA A 392 -35.40 0.04 -1.08
C ALA A 392 -36.22 0.33 0.19
N ALA A 393 -37.10 -0.62 0.59
CA ALA A 393 -37.75 -0.59 1.88
C ALA A 393 -36.69 -0.50 2.99
N GLU A 394 -37.02 0.15 4.11
CA GLU A 394 -36.03 0.46 5.17
C GLU A 394 -35.29 -0.78 5.67
N ALA A 395 -36.00 -1.90 5.84
CA ALA A 395 -35.42 -3.18 6.26
C ALA A 395 -34.41 -3.76 5.25
N ASP A 396 -34.54 -3.40 3.95
CA ASP A 396 -33.75 -3.96 2.85
C ASP A 396 -32.69 -2.98 2.31
N ARG A 397 -32.58 -1.79 2.90
CA ARG A 397 -31.64 -0.76 2.44
C ARG A 397 -30.18 -1.18 2.56
N TRP A 398 -29.84 -1.94 3.60
CA TRP A 398 -28.49 -2.38 3.89
C TRP A 398 -28.36 -3.89 3.73
N GLN A 399 -27.47 -4.31 2.83
CA GLN A 399 -27.20 -5.72 2.58
C GLN A 399 -25.69 -5.98 2.68
N PRO A 400 -25.24 -7.00 3.47
CA PRO A 400 -23.84 -7.36 3.53
C PRO A 400 -23.41 -8.03 2.21
N VAL A 401 -22.20 -7.71 1.76
CA VAL A 401 -21.54 -8.37 0.62
C VAL A 401 -20.55 -9.42 1.12
N GLY A 402 -19.73 -9.07 2.09
CA GLY A 402 -18.74 -9.97 2.65
C GLY A 402 -17.61 -9.24 3.39
N ARG A 403 -16.72 -10.02 4.00
CA ARG A 403 -15.53 -9.52 4.68
C ARG A 403 -14.28 -9.82 3.88
N GLN A 404 -13.31 -8.91 3.93
CA GLN A 404 -12.02 -9.11 3.28
C GLN A 404 -11.26 -10.31 3.83
N ARG A 405 -11.29 -10.49 5.13
CA ARG A 405 -10.63 -11.60 5.85
C ARG A 405 -11.59 -12.13 6.92
N PRO A 406 -12.49 -13.05 6.58
CA PRO A 406 -13.48 -13.56 7.52
C PRO A 406 -12.86 -14.31 8.70
N ASP A 407 -11.66 -14.88 8.54
CA ASP A 407 -10.92 -15.59 9.59
C ASP A 407 -10.33 -14.64 10.66
N VAL A 408 -10.28 -13.33 10.41
CA VAL A 408 -9.82 -12.34 11.38
C VAL A 408 -10.96 -11.99 12.34
N ASP A 409 -10.77 -12.28 13.63
CA ASP A 409 -11.63 -11.74 14.70
C ASP A 409 -11.10 -10.39 15.17
N PRO A 410 -11.79 -9.27 14.92
CA PRO A 410 -11.33 -7.94 15.32
C PRO A 410 -11.09 -7.79 16.83
N ARG A 411 -11.82 -8.59 17.64
CA ARG A 411 -11.66 -8.60 19.10
C ARG A 411 -10.34 -9.23 19.54
N ALA A 412 -9.73 -10.05 18.68
CA ALA A 412 -8.42 -10.66 18.93
C ALA A 412 -7.25 -9.78 18.43
N MET A 413 -7.54 -8.72 17.67
CA MET A 413 -6.53 -7.83 17.11
C MET A 413 -6.11 -6.71 18.07
N ALA A 414 -4.91 -6.19 17.86
CA ALA A 414 -4.28 -5.11 18.62
C ALA A 414 -4.72 -3.74 18.09
N SER A 415 -4.72 -2.69 18.94
CA SER A 415 -4.96 -1.32 18.50
C SER A 415 -3.70 -0.66 17.99
N GLN A 416 -3.87 0.23 17.01
CA GLN A 416 -2.80 1.03 16.40
C GLN A 416 -2.98 2.52 16.73
N GLU A 417 -1.89 3.19 17.06
CA GLU A 417 -1.88 4.62 17.42
C GLU A 417 -0.73 5.34 16.70
N LEU A 418 -1.00 6.56 16.23
CA LEU A 418 0.03 7.46 15.69
C LEU A 418 0.47 8.44 16.76
N HIS A 419 1.77 8.48 17.04
CA HIS A 419 2.41 9.46 17.92
C HIS A 419 3.31 10.38 17.08
N ARG A 420 3.43 11.64 17.51
CA ARG A 420 4.39 12.60 16.96
C ARG A 420 5.40 12.92 18.04
N ILE A 421 6.62 12.53 17.79
CA ILE A 421 7.71 12.71 18.74
C ILE A 421 8.77 13.66 18.17
N LYS A 422 9.75 14.01 18.97
CA LYS A 422 10.94 14.73 18.49
C LYS A 422 12.12 13.78 18.42
N ALA A 423 12.77 13.76 17.27
CA ALA A 423 14.07 13.14 17.12
C ALA A 423 15.14 13.92 17.92
N ARG A 424 16.31 13.33 18.13
CA ARG A 424 17.43 13.92 18.90
C ARG A 424 17.89 15.27 18.38
N ASP A 425 17.71 15.55 17.09
CA ASP A 425 18.04 16.81 16.44
C ASP A 425 16.86 17.81 16.41
N GLY A 426 15.72 17.46 17.05
CA GLY A 426 14.53 18.29 17.15
C GLY A 426 13.55 18.16 15.98
N ALA A 427 13.84 17.35 14.96
CA ALA A 427 12.94 17.09 13.86
C ALA A 427 11.64 16.40 14.34
N ASP A 428 10.53 16.68 13.66
CA ASP A 428 9.28 15.95 13.90
C ASP A 428 9.39 14.53 13.35
N LEU A 429 9.07 13.54 14.18
CA LEU A 429 9.12 12.13 13.82
C LEU A 429 7.76 11.48 14.12
N PRO A 430 6.97 11.14 13.10
CA PRO A 430 5.77 10.34 13.28
C PRO A 430 6.15 8.88 13.59
N VAL A 431 5.49 8.27 14.58
CA VAL A 431 5.74 6.88 14.98
C VAL A 431 4.42 6.18 15.20
N TRP A 432 4.20 5.10 14.49
CA TRP A 432 3.06 4.22 14.72
C TRP A 432 3.39 3.18 15.79
N LEU A 433 2.46 2.96 16.69
CA LEU A 433 2.53 1.90 17.68
C LEU A 433 1.37 0.92 17.48
N THR A 434 1.68 -0.38 17.42
CA THR A 434 0.66 -1.42 17.57
C THR A 434 0.83 -2.05 18.94
N LEU A 435 -0.19 -1.85 19.81
CA LEU A 435 -0.15 -2.16 21.23
C LEU A 435 -0.58 -3.60 21.47
N PRO A 436 0.28 -4.47 22.05
CA PRO A 436 -0.10 -5.86 22.31
C PRO A 436 -1.24 -5.96 23.32
N ARG A 437 -2.17 -6.88 23.10
CA ARG A 437 -3.28 -7.11 24.00
C ARG A 437 -2.83 -7.74 25.32
N GLY A 438 -3.53 -7.41 26.38
CA GLY A 438 -3.28 -8.01 27.70
C GLY A 438 -2.05 -7.47 28.44
N VAL A 439 -1.35 -6.51 27.88
CA VAL A 439 -0.31 -5.78 28.61
C VAL A 439 -0.98 -4.79 29.55
N ALA A 440 -0.74 -4.94 30.85
CA ALA A 440 -1.30 -4.04 31.85
C ALA A 440 -0.75 -2.62 31.65
N PRO A 441 -1.58 -1.58 31.82
CA PRO A 441 -1.10 -0.20 31.78
C PRO A 441 0.10 0.01 32.72
N GLY A 442 1.16 0.65 32.19
CA GLY A 442 2.41 0.89 32.94
C GLY A 442 3.37 -0.29 33.06
N LYS A 443 3.09 -1.44 32.43
CA LYS A 443 4.06 -2.53 32.27
C LYS A 443 4.69 -2.45 30.87
N PRO A 444 6.00 -2.15 30.77
CA PRO A 444 6.68 -2.11 29.48
C PRO A 444 6.69 -3.49 28.82
N ALA A 445 6.31 -3.55 27.54
CA ALA A 445 6.32 -4.78 26.75
C ALA A 445 7.68 -4.98 26.05
N PRO A 446 8.11 -6.21 25.78
CA PRO A 446 9.16 -6.46 24.81
C PRO A 446 8.76 -5.85 23.45
N ALA A 447 9.72 -5.24 22.71
CA ALA A 447 9.40 -4.48 21.53
C ALA A 447 10.05 -5.03 20.25
N VAL A 448 9.40 -4.81 19.14
CA VAL A 448 9.96 -4.98 17.79
C VAL A 448 9.87 -3.66 17.07
N VAL A 449 11.01 -3.06 16.72
CA VAL A 449 11.06 -1.92 15.80
C VAL A 449 10.95 -2.47 14.40
N LEU A 450 9.78 -2.30 13.77
CA LEU A 450 9.47 -2.81 12.43
C LEU A 450 9.65 -1.69 11.42
N VAL A 451 10.76 -1.72 10.68
CA VAL A 451 11.14 -0.67 9.74
C VAL A 451 10.59 -0.97 8.35
N HIS A 452 9.86 -0.02 7.77
CA HIS A 452 9.30 -0.19 6.43
C HIS A 452 10.37 -0.12 5.32
N GLY A 453 10.07 -0.69 4.17
CA GLY A 453 10.87 -0.61 2.95
C GLY A 453 10.66 0.72 2.20
N GLY A 454 11.28 0.83 1.07
CA GLY A 454 11.24 2.02 0.22
C GLY A 454 12.64 2.59 0.02
N PRO A 455 13.11 3.62 0.76
CA PRO A 455 12.54 4.26 1.97
C PRO A 455 11.61 5.45 1.68
N PHE A 456 11.65 5.98 0.47
CA PHE A 456 10.99 7.22 0.06
C PHE A 456 9.51 6.97 -0.30
N VAL A 457 8.80 6.35 0.62
CA VAL A 457 7.37 6.03 0.55
C VAL A 457 6.74 6.26 1.93
N ARG A 458 5.43 6.32 2.00
CA ARG A 458 4.72 6.28 3.28
C ARG A 458 4.71 4.85 3.81
N GLY A 459 5.23 4.63 5.02
CA GLY A 459 5.33 3.32 5.62
C GLY A 459 3.99 2.79 6.12
N ARG A 460 3.16 3.69 6.71
CA ARG A 460 1.95 3.30 7.42
C ARG A 460 0.78 4.26 7.24
N VAL A 461 -0.40 3.67 7.34
CA VAL A 461 -1.67 4.36 7.55
C VAL A 461 -2.48 3.60 8.59
N TRP A 462 -3.50 4.20 9.16
CA TRP A 462 -4.38 3.57 10.13
C TRP A 462 -5.31 2.58 9.44
N GLU A 463 -4.84 1.34 9.36
CA GLU A 463 -5.56 0.18 8.82
C GLU A 463 -4.94 -1.12 9.36
N TRP A 464 -5.64 -2.23 9.21
CA TRP A 464 -5.15 -3.55 9.59
C TRP A 464 -3.88 -3.93 8.81
N ASN A 465 -2.84 -4.39 9.53
CA ASN A 465 -1.61 -4.87 8.94
C ASN A 465 -1.21 -6.25 9.46
N GLY A 466 -0.97 -7.20 8.56
CA GLY A 466 -0.65 -8.58 8.92
C GLY A 466 0.58 -8.72 9.81
N TRP A 467 1.70 -8.09 9.46
CA TRP A 467 2.93 -8.20 10.24
C TRP A 467 2.82 -7.54 11.62
N ALA A 468 2.28 -6.33 11.69
CA ALA A 468 2.12 -5.61 12.95
C ALA A 468 1.17 -6.37 13.89
N GLN A 469 0.04 -6.85 13.37
CA GLN A 469 -0.94 -7.64 14.13
C GLN A 469 -0.39 -9.00 14.56
N PHE A 470 0.37 -9.66 13.67
CA PHE A 470 1.04 -10.92 13.99
C PHE A 470 2.00 -10.74 15.18
N LEU A 471 2.91 -9.77 15.11
CA LEU A 471 3.87 -9.51 16.17
C LEU A 471 3.20 -9.08 17.48
N ALA A 472 2.20 -8.20 17.40
CA ALA A 472 1.44 -7.77 18.57
C ALA A 472 0.65 -8.90 19.22
N SER A 473 0.11 -9.86 18.44
CA SER A 473 -0.57 -11.06 18.97
C SER A 473 0.38 -11.99 19.75
N ARG A 474 1.69 -11.87 19.55
CA ARG A 474 2.73 -12.60 20.28
C ARG A 474 3.19 -11.87 21.55
N GLY A 475 2.59 -10.70 21.83
CA GLY A 475 2.85 -9.90 23.02
C GLY A 475 3.95 -8.87 22.86
N TYR A 476 4.34 -8.53 21.62
CA TYR A 476 5.35 -7.51 21.35
C TYR A 476 4.69 -6.15 21.08
N LEU A 477 5.24 -5.09 21.65
CA LEU A 477 4.97 -3.73 21.19
C LEU A 477 5.63 -3.58 19.81
N VAL A 478 4.86 -3.25 18.78
CA VAL A 478 5.40 -2.98 17.46
C VAL A 478 5.55 -1.47 17.29
N ILE A 479 6.77 -1.02 16.97
CA ILE A 479 7.13 0.38 16.79
C ILE A 479 7.50 0.56 15.32
N GLU A 480 6.73 1.38 14.60
CA GLU A 480 6.89 1.61 13.15
C GLU A 480 7.17 3.10 12.92
N PRO A 481 8.46 3.52 12.90
CA PRO A 481 8.81 4.91 12.67
C PRO A 481 8.66 5.29 11.20
N GLU A 482 8.03 6.44 10.94
CA GLU A 482 8.06 7.16 9.67
C GLU A 482 9.27 8.09 9.67
N PHE A 483 10.46 7.50 9.55
CA PHE A 483 11.72 8.20 9.57
C PHE A 483 11.83 9.24 8.45
N ARG A 484 12.67 10.23 8.59
CA ARG A 484 12.88 11.22 7.51
C ARG A 484 13.16 10.55 6.17
N GLY A 485 12.53 11.02 5.11
CA GLY A 485 12.45 10.34 3.81
C GLY A 485 11.09 9.73 3.55
N SER A 486 10.29 9.42 4.59
CA SER A 486 8.92 8.91 4.41
C SER A 486 8.01 9.98 3.81
N GLU A 487 7.15 9.58 2.85
CA GLU A 487 6.16 10.45 2.22
C GLU A 487 4.95 10.71 3.12
N GLY A 488 4.23 11.81 2.84
CA GLY A 488 2.95 12.11 3.46
C GLY A 488 3.03 12.98 4.71
N TYR A 489 4.23 13.40 5.09
CA TYR A 489 4.51 14.20 6.30
C TYR A 489 5.19 15.54 6.00
N GLY A 490 5.09 16.03 4.78
CA GLY A 490 5.64 17.26 4.26
C GLY A 490 6.92 17.06 3.43
N ASP A 491 7.08 17.89 2.39
CA ASP A 491 8.23 17.82 1.47
C ASP A 491 9.58 18.04 2.21
N LYS A 492 9.57 18.81 3.31
CA LYS A 492 10.77 18.96 4.15
C LYS A 492 11.16 17.60 4.78
N HIS A 493 10.23 16.90 5.43
CA HIS A 493 10.47 15.59 6.03
C HIS A 493 10.95 14.58 4.98
N TYR A 494 10.36 14.59 3.80
CA TYR A 494 10.74 13.74 2.68
C TYR A 494 12.18 14.02 2.21
N ARG A 495 12.54 15.30 1.97
CA ARG A 495 13.87 15.69 1.46
C ARG A 495 14.97 15.61 2.49
N ASP A 496 14.64 15.78 3.77
CA ASP A 496 15.60 15.61 4.88
C ASP A 496 16.16 14.18 4.95
N GLY A 497 15.53 13.20 4.28
CA GLY A 497 16.03 11.83 4.11
C GLY A 497 17.03 11.64 2.97
N PHE A 498 17.19 12.63 2.07
CA PHE A 498 18.09 12.48 0.93
C PHE A 498 19.54 12.36 1.37
N ARG A 499 20.21 11.30 0.88
CA ARG A 499 21.59 10.96 1.21
C ARG A 499 21.84 10.70 2.71
N GLN A 500 20.79 10.28 3.45
CA GLN A 500 20.85 10.03 4.89
C GLN A 500 20.74 8.53 5.26
N TRP A 501 20.91 7.64 4.29
CA TRP A 501 20.95 6.21 4.55
C TRP A 501 22.06 5.87 5.56
N GLY A 502 21.71 5.17 6.65
CA GLY A 502 22.63 4.82 7.74
C GLY A 502 23.02 5.98 8.65
N GLN A 503 22.59 7.20 8.36
CA GLN A 503 22.88 8.42 9.09
C GLN A 503 21.65 8.89 9.88
N ALA A 504 21.12 10.09 9.60
CA ALA A 504 19.99 10.66 10.34
C ALA A 504 18.70 9.82 10.21
N MET A 505 18.48 9.14 9.07
CA MET A 505 17.38 8.18 8.95
C MET A 505 17.50 7.04 9.95
N GLN A 506 18.71 6.56 10.23
CA GLN A 506 18.96 5.51 11.22
C GLN A 506 18.79 6.04 12.65
N ASP A 507 19.19 7.30 12.88
CA ASP A 507 19.00 7.97 14.17
C ASP A 507 17.52 8.09 14.53
N ASP A 508 16.66 8.47 13.57
CA ASP A 508 15.19 8.52 13.76
C ASP A 508 14.62 7.16 14.19
N ILE A 509 15.09 6.07 13.55
CA ILE A 509 14.66 4.70 13.89
C ILE A 509 15.05 4.36 15.34
N ALA A 510 16.29 4.65 15.75
CA ALA A 510 16.75 4.43 17.12
C ALA A 510 15.99 5.29 18.14
N ASP A 511 15.72 6.55 17.81
CA ASP A 511 15.01 7.50 18.67
C ASP A 511 13.58 7.07 18.97
N SER A 512 12.91 6.41 18.01
CA SER A 512 11.57 5.86 18.22
C SER A 512 11.51 4.84 19.37
N LEU A 513 12.52 3.95 19.45
CA LEU A 513 12.64 2.98 20.55
C LEU A 513 13.02 3.65 21.87
N VAL A 514 13.99 4.59 21.82
CA VAL A 514 14.40 5.33 23.02
C VAL A 514 13.23 6.08 23.63
N TRP A 515 12.43 6.77 22.79
CA TRP A 515 11.22 7.44 23.23
C TRP A 515 10.20 6.46 23.84
N ALA A 516 9.93 5.33 23.19
CA ALA A 516 8.98 4.34 23.72
C ALA A 516 9.41 3.77 25.07
N ARG A 517 10.74 3.64 25.32
CA ARG A 517 11.28 3.26 26.63
C ARG A 517 11.08 4.38 27.68
N GLN A 518 11.31 5.63 27.31
CA GLN A 518 11.08 6.78 28.18
C GLN A 518 9.61 6.90 28.61
N GLN A 519 8.69 6.57 27.70
CA GLN A 519 7.24 6.50 27.97
C GLN A 519 6.84 5.24 28.75
N LYS A 520 7.76 4.34 29.09
CA LYS A 520 7.50 3.06 29.75
C LYS A 520 6.55 2.15 28.97
N LEU A 521 6.54 2.27 27.64
CA LEU A 521 5.80 1.41 26.72
C LEU A 521 6.64 0.19 26.32
N ALA A 522 7.92 0.43 25.96
CA ALA A 522 8.88 -0.61 25.61
C ALA A 522 9.80 -0.96 26.81
N SER A 523 10.07 -2.24 26.99
CA SER A 523 11.08 -2.73 27.94
C SER A 523 12.50 -2.57 27.38
N ASP A 524 13.50 -3.00 28.13
CA ASP A 524 14.90 -3.10 27.67
C ASP A 524 15.13 -4.21 26.63
N ARG A 525 14.13 -5.08 26.42
CA ARG A 525 14.17 -6.17 25.45
C ARG A 525 13.53 -5.71 24.15
N ALA A 526 14.35 -5.41 23.17
CA ALA A 526 13.87 -5.01 21.85
C ALA A 526 14.70 -5.70 20.74
N CYS A 527 14.05 -6.05 19.64
CA CYS A 527 14.70 -6.41 18.38
C CYS A 527 14.29 -5.42 17.28
N ILE A 528 15.08 -5.36 16.23
CA ILE A 528 14.79 -4.58 15.04
C ILE A 528 14.50 -5.54 13.88
N ALA A 529 13.53 -5.20 13.04
CA ALA A 529 13.11 -6.05 11.93
C ALA A 529 12.69 -5.23 10.71
N GLY A 530 12.89 -5.74 9.51
CA GLY A 530 12.41 -5.08 8.31
C GLY A 530 12.83 -5.74 7.00
N ALA A 531 12.14 -5.33 5.92
CA ALA A 531 12.35 -5.79 4.56
C ALA A 531 12.97 -4.70 3.68
N SER A 532 13.72 -5.10 2.66
CA SER A 532 14.26 -4.15 1.67
C SER A 532 15.11 -3.06 2.33
N TYR A 533 14.75 -1.78 2.20
CA TYR A 533 15.38 -0.72 3.01
C TYR A 533 15.27 -1.03 4.52
N GLY A 534 14.13 -1.54 5.00
CA GLY A 534 13.97 -1.95 6.40
C GLY A 534 14.94 -3.06 6.81
N GLY A 535 15.29 -3.97 5.91
CA GLY A 535 16.36 -4.96 6.10
C GLY A 535 17.75 -4.33 6.20
N TYR A 536 18.02 -3.34 5.35
CA TYR A 536 19.23 -2.50 5.45
C TYR A 536 19.28 -1.79 6.82
N ALA A 537 18.19 -1.12 7.19
CA ALA A 537 18.10 -0.39 8.45
C ALA A 537 18.23 -1.31 9.68
N THR A 538 17.75 -2.55 9.58
CA THR A 538 17.97 -3.58 10.60
C THR A 538 19.45 -3.85 10.79
N LEU A 539 20.19 -4.07 9.72
CA LEU A 539 21.63 -4.35 9.75
C LEU A 539 22.42 -3.13 10.23
N MET A 540 22.08 -1.93 9.76
CA MET A 540 22.71 -0.70 10.23
C MET A 540 22.41 -0.42 11.71
N GLY A 541 21.17 -0.67 12.16
CA GLY A 541 20.81 -0.55 13.58
C GLY A 541 21.63 -1.45 14.48
N LEU A 542 21.88 -2.71 14.06
CA LEU A 542 22.74 -3.62 14.80
C LEU A 542 24.23 -3.19 14.77
N ALA A 543 24.70 -2.58 13.70
CA ALA A 543 26.07 -2.12 13.56
C ALA A 543 26.35 -0.80 14.29
N LYS A 544 25.37 0.14 14.26
CA LYS A 544 25.51 1.51 14.78
C LYS A 544 25.00 1.62 16.22
N ASP A 545 23.84 1.03 16.50
CA ASP A 545 23.10 1.15 17.76
C ASP A 545 22.90 -0.21 18.45
N GLY A 546 23.85 -1.12 18.30
CA GLY A 546 23.73 -2.53 18.74
C GLY A 546 23.39 -2.72 20.20
N ALA A 547 23.68 -1.75 21.08
CA ALA A 547 23.28 -1.78 22.48
C ALA A 547 21.77 -1.67 22.70
N LEU A 548 21.02 -1.15 21.74
CA LEU A 548 19.58 -1.02 21.81
C LEU A 548 18.83 -2.32 21.52
N TYR A 549 19.47 -3.25 20.80
CA TYR A 549 18.78 -4.40 20.23
C TYR A 549 19.36 -5.72 20.70
N ARG A 550 18.47 -6.65 21.10
CA ARG A 550 18.82 -8.03 21.48
C ARG A 550 18.99 -8.93 20.26
N CYS A 551 18.33 -8.63 19.16
CA CYS A 551 18.40 -9.38 17.91
C CYS A 551 17.92 -8.55 16.70
N GLY A 552 18.16 -9.08 15.49
CA GLY A 552 17.64 -8.51 14.25
C GLY A 552 17.03 -9.56 13.32
N VAL A 553 16.01 -9.14 12.55
CA VAL A 553 15.42 -9.94 11.47
C VAL A 553 15.43 -9.10 10.21
N ALA A 554 16.33 -9.39 9.28
CA ALA A 554 16.44 -8.68 8.01
C ALA A 554 16.07 -9.61 6.85
N TRP A 555 15.11 -9.20 6.03
CA TRP A 555 14.80 -9.95 4.82
C TRP A 555 14.82 -9.07 3.59
N LEU A 556 15.34 -9.63 2.50
CA LEU A 556 15.47 -8.94 1.19
C LEU A 556 16.25 -7.61 1.32
N GLY A 557 17.18 -7.52 2.28
CA GLY A 557 17.83 -6.27 2.69
C GLY A 557 19.00 -5.90 1.80
N VAL A 558 19.14 -4.60 1.50
CA VAL A 558 20.36 -4.05 0.91
C VAL A 558 21.50 -4.14 1.93
N THR A 559 22.68 -4.60 1.54
CA THR A 559 23.83 -4.80 2.45
C THR A 559 25.08 -4.04 2.01
N ASP A 560 25.14 -3.70 0.73
CA ASP A 560 26.24 -2.98 0.10
C ASP A 560 25.68 -1.86 -0.78
N LEU A 561 25.84 -0.60 -0.33
CA LEU A 561 25.30 0.55 -1.07
C LEU A 561 26.06 0.79 -2.39
N MET A 562 27.32 0.40 -2.47
CA MET A 562 28.06 0.50 -3.73
C MET A 562 27.56 -0.51 -4.76
N LEU A 563 27.26 -1.74 -4.34
CA LEU A 563 26.61 -2.73 -5.19
C LEU A 563 25.22 -2.25 -5.62
N PHE A 564 24.47 -1.65 -4.69
CA PHE A 564 23.14 -1.16 -4.92
C PHE A 564 23.09 -0.02 -5.95
N VAL A 565 23.97 0.98 -5.89
CA VAL A 565 23.94 2.12 -6.82
C VAL A 565 24.70 1.88 -8.14
N LYS A 566 25.64 0.91 -8.18
CA LYS A 566 26.42 0.56 -9.38
C LYS A 566 25.89 -0.66 -10.11
N GLY A 567 25.09 -1.52 -9.41
CA GLY A 567 24.76 -2.84 -9.91
C GLY A 567 23.89 -2.77 -11.18
N ASP A 568 24.18 -3.66 -12.11
CA ASP A 568 23.32 -3.95 -13.26
C ASP A 568 22.02 -4.67 -12.83
N SER A 569 21.93 -4.99 -11.52
CA SER A 569 20.83 -5.74 -10.91
C SER A 569 19.55 -4.92 -10.70
N TRP A 570 19.60 -3.61 -10.81
CA TRP A 570 18.39 -2.83 -10.95
C TRP A 570 17.77 -3.18 -12.29
N VAL A 571 16.77 -4.02 -12.24
CA VAL A 571 16.01 -4.33 -13.41
C VAL A 571 15.39 -3.03 -13.89
N ASP A 572 15.70 -2.67 -15.10
CA ASP A 572 15.18 -1.53 -15.83
C ASP A 572 13.65 -1.43 -15.79
N ASP A 573 13.00 -2.51 -15.43
CA ASP A 573 11.56 -2.69 -15.42
C ASP A 573 10.84 -2.06 -14.23
N ASP A 574 11.53 -1.89 -13.09
CA ASP A 574 10.93 -1.39 -11.86
C ASP A 574 11.16 0.11 -11.65
N LEU A 575 12.37 0.57 -11.97
CA LEU A 575 12.81 1.94 -11.76
C LEU A 575 13.54 2.42 -13.03
N GLY A 576 12.87 3.16 -13.87
CA GLY A 576 13.38 3.59 -15.17
C GLY A 576 14.77 4.26 -15.12
N SER A 577 15.42 4.42 -16.28
CA SER A 577 16.76 5.02 -16.39
C SER A 577 16.86 6.41 -15.80
N SER A 578 15.78 7.19 -15.87
CA SER A 578 15.70 8.51 -15.25
C SER A 578 15.87 8.43 -13.73
N TYR A 579 15.28 7.41 -13.09
CA TYR A 579 15.51 7.18 -11.67
C TYR A 579 16.97 6.89 -11.38
N ARG A 580 17.60 5.96 -12.11
CA ARG A 580 19.01 5.60 -11.88
C ARG A 580 19.97 6.73 -12.18
N SER A 581 19.74 7.46 -13.27
CA SER A 581 20.68 8.50 -13.70
C SER A 581 20.57 9.80 -12.89
N TYR A 582 19.38 10.12 -12.35
CA TYR A 582 19.13 11.41 -11.71
C TYR A 582 18.62 11.29 -10.28
N MET A 583 17.62 10.43 -10.01
CA MET A 583 17.01 10.38 -8.68
C MET A 583 17.88 9.61 -7.67
N ALA A 584 18.37 8.42 -8.02
CA ALA A 584 19.17 7.61 -7.09
C ALA A 584 20.45 8.33 -6.64
N PRO A 585 21.24 9.02 -7.51
CA PRO A 585 22.37 9.84 -7.06
C PRO A 585 21.97 10.97 -6.11
N ALA A 586 20.83 11.60 -6.31
CA ALA A 586 20.35 12.66 -5.45
C ALA A 586 19.80 12.15 -4.11
N MET A 587 19.13 11.01 -4.11
CA MET A 587 18.41 10.49 -2.95
C MET A 587 19.25 9.53 -2.10
N VAL A 588 20.10 8.71 -2.73
CA VAL A 588 20.94 7.72 -2.03
C VAL A 588 22.39 8.15 -2.01
N GLY A 589 22.94 8.51 -3.15
CA GLY A 589 24.33 8.96 -3.32
C GLY A 589 24.90 8.57 -4.69
N ASP A 590 25.83 9.38 -5.17
CA ASP A 590 26.56 9.15 -6.41
C ASP A 590 27.69 8.14 -6.20
N ALA A 591 27.78 7.12 -7.04
CA ALA A 591 28.76 6.04 -6.92
C ALA A 591 30.23 6.47 -7.02
N VAL A 592 30.51 7.67 -7.55
CA VAL A 592 31.86 8.23 -7.67
C VAL A 592 32.09 9.33 -6.66
N LYS A 593 31.21 10.34 -6.62
CA LYS A 593 31.35 11.51 -5.75
C LYS A 593 31.15 11.18 -4.27
N ASP A 594 30.27 10.20 -3.98
CA ASP A 594 29.88 9.83 -2.62
C ASP A 594 30.38 8.43 -2.22
N ALA A 595 31.39 7.89 -2.94
CA ALA A 595 31.90 6.53 -2.75
C ALA A 595 32.28 6.21 -1.29
N ASP A 596 32.90 7.13 -0.59
CA ASP A 596 33.33 6.93 0.80
C ASP A 596 32.14 6.94 1.77
N MET A 597 31.17 7.81 1.56
CA MET A 597 29.90 7.83 2.32
C MET A 597 29.12 6.54 2.10
N LEU A 598 28.98 6.06 0.87
CA LEU A 598 28.29 4.81 0.54
C LEU A 598 28.97 3.60 1.21
N LYS A 599 30.31 3.52 1.16
CA LYS A 599 31.08 2.46 1.84
C LYS A 599 30.90 2.52 3.35
N ALA A 600 31.04 3.71 3.95
CA ALA A 600 30.92 3.90 5.40
C ALA A 600 29.54 3.50 5.95
N ASN A 601 28.50 3.53 5.11
CA ASN A 601 27.13 3.16 5.44
C ASN A 601 26.68 1.82 4.79
N SER A 602 27.62 0.98 4.40
CA SER A 602 27.35 -0.37 3.88
C SER A 602 27.47 -1.42 4.98
N PRO A 603 26.38 -2.05 5.44
CA PRO A 603 26.41 -3.03 6.54
C PRO A 603 27.41 -4.15 6.35
N VAL A 604 27.62 -4.63 5.13
CA VAL A 604 28.57 -5.72 4.82
C VAL A 604 30.01 -5.35 5.22
N LEU A 605 30.37 -4.07 5.18
CA LEU A 605 31.68 -3.56 5.61
C LEU A 605 31.78 -3.29 7.12
N LEU A 606 30.65 -3.41 7.84
CA LEU A 606 30.51 -3.17 9.28
C LEU A 606 30.14 -4.48 10.03
N ALA A 607 30.33 -5.62 9.41
CA ALA A 607 29.95 -6.95 9.97
C ALA A 607 30.61 -7.23 11.33
N ASP A 608 31.83 -6.73 11.56
CA ASP A 608 32.55 -6.84 12.83
C ASP A 608 31.89 -6.07 13.99
N ARG A 609 31.02 -5.08 13.70
CA ARG A 609 30.26 -4.32 14.70
C ARG A 609 28.96 -5.01 15.08
N ILE A 610 28.40 -5.87 14.23
CA ILE A 610 27.14 -6.59 14.48
C ILE A 610 27.42 -7.72 15.46
N ARG A 611 26.96 -7.58 16.71
CA ARG A 611 27.16 -8.56 17.79
C ARG A 611 25.91 -9.34 18.15
N ALA A 612 24.75 -8.76 17.91
CA ALA A 612 23.47 -9.38 18.21
C ALA A 612 23.15 -10.51 17.22
N PRO A 613 22.44 -11.55 17.65
CA PRO A 613 21.93 -12.60 16.77
C PRO A 613 21.10 -12.02 15.65
N LEU A 614 21.23 -12.60 14.46
CA LEU A 614 20.61 -12.12 13.24
C LEU A 614 19.98 -13.27 12.45
N LEU A 615 18.75 -13.05 11.97
CA LEU A 615 18.10 -13.89 10.98
C LEU A 615 18.10 -13.13 9.65
N LEU A 616 18.62 -13.77 8.60
CA LEU A 616 18.64 -13.26 7.23
C LEU A 616 17.78 -14.14 6.34
N ALA A 617 16.87 -13.52 5.55
CA ALA A 617 16.03 -14.26 4.61
C ALA A 617 15.98 -13.58 3.23
N TYR A 618 16.06 -14.37 2.15
CA TYR A 618 16.06 -13.85 0.76
C TYR A 618 15.22 -14.74 -0.16
N GLY A 619 14.60 -14.10 -1.16
CA GLY A 619 14.03 -14.77 -2.32
C GLY A 619 15.11 -14.98 -3.38
N GLU A 620 15.19 -16.19 -3.94
CA GLU A 620 16.24 -16.54 -4.90
C GLU A 620 16.02 -15.90 -6.30
N ARG A 621 14.80 -15.38 -6.55
CA ARG A 621 14.44 -14.68 -7.80
C ARG A 621 14.30 -13.17 -7.63
N ASP A 622 14.74 -12.64 -6.49
CA ASP A 622 14.71 -11.20 -6.26
C ASP A 622 15.70 -10.49 -7.17
N VAL A 623 15.18 -9.69 -8.10
CA VAL A 623 15.98 -8.89 -9.02
C VAL A 623 16.12 -7.43 -8.57
N ARG A 624 15.31 -7.02 -7.57
CA ARG A 624 15.37 -5.68 -6.97
C ARG A 624 16.50 -5.57 -5.94
N VAL A 625 16.62 -6.57 -5.07
CA VAL A 625 17.72 -6.75 -4.14
C VAL A 625 18.23 -8.19 -4.28
N PRO A 626 19.11 -8.46 -5.24
CA PRO A 626 19.58 -9.80 -5.52
C PRO A 626 20.14 -10.51 -4.30
N ILE A 627 19.98 -11.83 -4.29
CA ILE A 627 20.46 -12.70 -3.20
C ILE A 627 21.94 -12.49 -2.88
N GLU A 628 22.73 -11.98 -3.84
CA GLU A 628 24.13 -11.61 -3.67
C GLU A 628 24.34 -10.65 -2.47
N HIS A 629 23.41 -9.72 -2.22
CA HIS A 629 23.45 -8.88 -1.03
C HIS A 629 23.46 -9.71 0.24
N GLY A 630 22.57 -10.70 0.33
CA GLY A 630 22.47 -11.59 1.48
C GLY A 630 23.68 -12.50 1.64
N GLU A 631 24.16 -13.09 0.55
CA GLU A 631 25.32 -13.98 0.53
C GLU A 631 26.59 -13.26 1.00
N ARG A 632 26.87 -12.07 0.46
CA ARG A 632 28.00 -11.23 0.91
C ARG A 632 27.91 -10.90 2.40
N MET A 633 26.72 -10.57 2.90
CA MET A 633 26.53 -10.28 4.33
C MET A 633 26.71 -11.51 5.22
N ARG A 634 26.12 -12.64 4.83
CA ARG A 634 26.31 -13.92 5.50
C ARG A 634 27.80 -14.27 5.61
N ASP A 635 28.53 -14.20 4.49
CA ASP A 635 29.94 -14.56 4.43
C ASP A 635 30.82 -13.60 5.27
N ALA A 636 30.49 -12.32 5.26
CA ALA A 636 31.17 -11.33 6.12
C ALA A 636 30.95 -11.63 7.61
N LEU A 637 29.73 -12.00 8.01
CA LEU A 637 29.41 -12.39 9.39
C LEU A 637 30.08 -13.71 9.80
N VAL A 638 30.10 -14.71 8.92
CA VAL A 638 30.82 -15.99 9.15
C VAL A 638 32.32 -15.71 9.35
N LYS A 639 32.92 -14.86 8.54
CA LYS A 639 34.35 -14.49 8.66
C LYS A 639 34.70 -13.88 10.01
N VAL A 640 33.77 -13.14 10.63
CA VAL A 640 33.98 -12.56 11.97
C VAL A 640 33.46 -13.45 13.10
N GLY A 641 33.15 -14.74 12.82
CA GLY A 641 32.72 -15.73 13.79
C GLY A 641 31.29 -15.57 14.31
N ARG A 642 30.41 -14.92 13.55
CA ARG A 642 29.01 -14.66 13.95
C ARG A 642 28.03 -15.05 12.84
N PRO A 643 27.95 -16.35 12.51
CA PRO A 643 27.05 -16.81 11.46
C PRO A 643 25.60 -16.45 11.78
N PRO A 644 24.84 -15.88 10.82
CA PRO A 644 23.42 -15.62 11.00
C PRO A 644 22.60 -16.90 10.82
N GLU A 645 21.36 -16.93 11.31
CA GLU A 645 20.36 -17.85 10.79
C GLU A 645 20.06 -17.45 9.34
N TRP A 646 20.29 -18.36 8.38
CA TRP A 646 20.20 -18.09 6.95
C TRP A 646 19.06 -18.87 6.31
N ILE A 647 18.16 -18.17 5.61
CA ILE A 647 16.98 -18.75 4.96
C ILE A 647 16.91 -18.25 3.51
N THR A 648 16.64 -19.16 2.58
CA THR A 648 16.29 -18.79 1.20
C THR A 648 14.98 -19.44 0.80
N TYR A 649 14.23 -18.77 -0.06
CA TYR A 649 13.00 -19.30 -0.61
C TYR A 649 13.10 -19.35 -2.13
N ARG A 650 13.17 -20.60 -2.64
CA ARG A 650 13.21 -20.86 -4.08
C ARG A 650 11.93 -20.38 -4.75
N GLY A 651 12.06 -19.62 -5.82
CA GLY A 651 10.92 -19.09 -6.57
C GLY A 651 10.33 -17.79 -6.05
N GLU A 652 10.71 -17.34 -4.84
CA GLU A 652 10.32 -16.03 -4.31
C GLU A 652 11.20 -14.91 -4.86
N ALA A 653 10.59 -13.72 -4.97
CA ALA A 653 11.22 -12.50 -5.45
C ALA A 653 11.35 -11.46 -4.32
N HIS A 654 11.08 -10.17 -4.61
CA HIS A 654 11.14 -9.09 -3.61
C HIS A 654 9.88 -9.08 -2.73
N GLY A 655 9.76 -10.11 -1.90
CA GLY A 655 8.63 -10.46 -1.03
C GLY A 655 8.43 -11.97 -1.04
N PHE A 656 7.52 -12.45 -0.18
CA PHE A 656 7.12 -13.86 -0.15
C PHE A 656 5.65 -13.94 -0.55
N GLY A 657 5.40 -14.21 -1.84
CA GLY A 657 4.06 -14.25 -2.44
C GLY A 657 3.35 -15.59 -2.22
N ASN A 658 4.11 -16.68 -2.09
CA ASN A 658 3.56 -17.99 -1.76
C ASN A 658 3.15 -18.03 -0.29
N LEU A 659 1.91 -18.44 -0.01
CA LEU A 659 1.37 -18.49 1.36
C LEU A 659 2.20 -19.38 2.28
N ASP A 660 2.61 -20.56 1.81
CA ASP A 660 3.38 -21.52 2.63
C ASP A 660 4.72 -20.92 3.03
N ASN A 661 5.41 -20.24 2.11
CA ASN A 661 6.67 -19.56 2.38
C ASN A 661 6.48 -18.38 3.34
N SER A 662 5.40 -17.58 3.17
CA SER A 662 5.08 -16.47 4.07
C SER A 662 4.80 -16.97 5.49
N VAL A 663 4.07 -18.06 5.63
CA VAL A 663 3.73 -18.68 6.92
C VAL A 663 4.96 -19.32 7.55
N ASP A 664 5.78 -20.07 6.78
CA ASP A 664 7.04 -20.64 7.27
C ASP A 664 7.97 -19.54 7.80
N PHE A 665 8.14 -18.45 7.02
CA PHE A 665 8.96 -17.33 7.46
C PHE A 665 8.42 -16.69 8.73
N ALA A 666 7.11 -16.45 8.82
CA ALA A 666 6.49 -15.88 10.01
C ALA A 666 6.70 -16.76 11.26
N ARG A 667 6.57 -18.08 11.12
CA ARG A 667 6.84 -19.04 12.21
C ARG A 667 8.30 -19.05 12.64
N ARG A 668 9.24 -18.97 11.69
CA ARG A 668 10.68 -18.84 12.01
C ARG A 668 10.99 -17.54 12.74
N VAL A 669 10.38 -16.42 12.30
CA VAL A 669 10.49 -15.13 13.00
C VAL A 669 9.91 -15.23 14.42
N GLU A 670 8.75 -15.88 14.61
CA GLU A 670 8.16 -16.11 15.93
C GLU A 670 9.12 -16.85 16.88
N VAL A 671 9.68 -17.97 16.43
CA VAL A 671 10.63 -18.78 17.21
C VAL A 671 11.89 -17.97 17.53
N PHE A 672 12.44 -17.28 16.52
CA PHE A 672 13.64 -16.46 16.68
C PHE A 672 13.42 -15.32 17.69
N LEU A 673 12.36 -14.54 17.56
CA LEU A 673 12.07 -13.44 18.48
C LEU A 673 11.78 -13.95 19.90
N ALA A 674 11.06 -15.07 20.04
CA ALA A 674 10.76 -15.64 21.35
C ALA A 674 12.04 -16.04 22.11
N LYS A 675 13.05 -16.54 21.41
CA LYS A 675 14.35 -16.94 22.00
C LYS A 675 15.08 -15.75 22.66
N TYR A 676 14.94 -14.53 22.10
CA TYR A 676 15.69 -13.36 22.56
C TYR A 676 14.86 -12.32 23.32
N LEU A 677 13.52 -12.36 23.21
CA LEU A 677 12.64 -11.38 23.81
C LEU A 677 11.78 -11.91 24.97
N LYS A 678 11.52 -13.25 25.06
CA LYS A 678 10.76 -13.84 26.16
C LYS A 678 11.69 -14.28 27.30
N ASP A 679 11.19 -14.30 28.53
CA ASP A 679 11.91 -14.83 29.67
C ASP A 679 12.07 -16.36 29.51
N GLY A 680 13.20 -16.92 29.94
CA GLY A 680 13.62 -18.29 29.67
C GLY A 680 12.66 -19.44 30.05
N GLN A 681 11.50 -19.16 30.65
CA GLN A 681 10.44 -20.16 30.88
C GLN A 681 9.55 -20.41 29.65
N GLY A 682 9.52 -19.49 28.66
CA GLY A 682 8.75 -19.67 27.43
C GLY A 682 9.48 -20.42 26.30
N ALA A 683 10.82 -20.51 26.37
CA ALA A 683 11.63 -21.16 25.35
C ALA A 683 11.44 -22.69 25.29
N GLN A 684 11.04 -23.33 26.38
CA GLN A 684 10.82 -24.79 26.44
C GLN A 684 9.47 -25.22 25.84
N GLN A 685 8.44 -24.40 25.88
CA GLN A 685 7.11 -24.74 25.33
C GLN A 685 7.05 -24.61 23.80
N GLY A 686 7.75 -23.64 23.20
CA GLY A 686 7.80 -23.48 21.74
C GLY A 686 8.57 -24.56 21.02
N ALA A 687 9.67 -25.09 21.66
CA ALA A 687 10.46 -26.15 21.10
C ALA A 687 9.74 -27.52 21.12
N GLN A 688 8.87 -27.76 22.10
CA GLN A 688 8.09 -29.01 22.18
C GLN A 688 6.93 -29.06 21.17
N GLN A 689 6.33 -27.95 20.86
CA GLN A 689 5.26 -27.89 19.81
C GLN A 689 5.79 -27.97 18.37
N GLY A 690 6.98 -27.44 18.11
CA GLY A 690 7.63 -27.55 16.79
C GLY A 690 8.15 -28.98 16.49
N ALA A 691 8.56 -29.70 17.49
CA ALA A 691 9.07 -31.08 17.34
C ALA A 691 7.96 -32.12 17.12
N GLN A 692 6.72 -31.84 17.53
CA GLN A 692 5.60 -32.78 17.35
C GLN A 692 4.90 -32.63 15.98
N GLN A 693 5.14 -31.56 15.24
CA GLN A 693 4.54 -31.33 13.89
C GLN A 693 5.50 -31.61 12.73
N GLY A 694 6.78 -31.89 12.99
CA GLY A 694 7.77 -32.20 11.95
C GLY A 694 8.00 -33.70 11.72
N GLY A 695 7.17 -34.59 12.26
CA GLY A 695 7.28 -36.04 12.23
C GLY A 695 6.05 -36.76 11.66
N GLN A 696 5.43 -36.24 10.59
CA GLN A 696 4.46 -37.00 9.78
C GLN A 696 4.67 -36.71 8.32
#